data_dc41b94e97f99179c763df3ace5372cd
#
_entry.id   dc41b94e97f99179c763df3ace5372cd
#
_cell.length_a   1.000
_cell.length_b   1.000
_cell.length_c   1.000
_cell.angle_alpha   90.00
_cell.angle_beta   90.00
_cell.angle_gamma   90.00
#
_symmetry.space_group_name_H-M   'P 1'
#
loop_
_entity.id
_entity.type
_entity.pdbx_description
1 polymer ?
#
loop_
_entity_poly.entity_id
_entity_poly.type
_entity_poly.pdbx_seq_one_letter_code
_entity_poly.pdbx_strand_id
1 'polypeptide(L)'
;MTDQDLEKFIGDQLSVWPLAAENYRDLKKARVKLLNLGGVKVKVQLNPSRKISSDAALDPASIAARPCFLCPENRPAEQYHIDFEGRKGRKYRVTLNPFPIFPHHLVISSTKHTPQSIWHRFQDMLDFTRSCRSFLCFYNGPRSGASAPDHMHFQACPMDLMPLAVHVEGLLGKDHSADLEYLSSVKEARLFHLKRYAKGVFVLHASTPKSMAKLFYRLLDCAPVKEGDPEPRINILSWFSEGEYRTVVIFREKHRPHNYFSQGPDHLAMSPGCADMGGVFITTSEEDFNKLGPGLLEGVVDEVCISNEEEEEIIWRLTRDQEKLEVGIMSGQDIDFEIISDGAGRQRVSFKDGRISYNGVLYDELYFEAVTESTMFAEPSFILYGVTIGVGFHWERQVDQKFAGTLKFIAAEGKVWAVNIIGVEDYLLSVISSEMKASAGLEFLKAHAVISRSWVMSRIAQRGRHQETHEEVSPIEGEEYIKWFDQQDHLFFDVCADDHCQRYQGLTMAVGDTVRKAVDQTWGLVLKYGDELCDARFSKCCGGRMELFSTCWEEKDPPYLKPLPDTPSWAGGEDPFCNTSDESVLSQVLNDYDLETKDFYRWKVEYSRKDLSELVRRRSGIDFGTIDDLVPVEKGPSGRIKRLLVRGDKKSLVIGKELIIRKWLSESHLKSSAFEAGWEGDRLVLQGAGWGHGVGLCQIGAAVMGSKGYTFDAILSHYYPGSELGPLNKPNTDER
;
A
#
# COMPACT_ATOMS: atom_id res chain seq x y z
N MET A 1 16.50 12.75 33.18
CA MET A 1 17.12 11.46 33.61
C MET A 1 18.40 11.30 32.80
N THR A 2 19.51 11.03 33.47
CA THR A 2 20.85 10.88 32.88
C THR A 2 21.46 9.55 33.31
N ASP A 3 22.62 9.18 32.71
CA ASP A 3 23.37 7.99 33.11
C ASP A 3 23.71 8.02 34.62
N GLN A 4 24.14 9.19 35.13
CA GLN A 4 24.48 9.35 36.55
C GLN A 4 23.26 9.16 37.47
N ASP A 5 22.06 9.62 37.04
CA ASP A 5 20.82 9.40 37.80
C ASP A 5 20.51 7.90 37.91
N LEU A 6 20.71 7.15 36.82
CA LEU A 6 20.48 5.71 36.79
C LEU A 6 21.52 4.95 37.64
N GLU A 7 22.79 5.29 37.56
CA GLU A 7 23.83 4.65 38.36
C GLU A 7 23.59 4.85 39.86
N LYS A 8 23.23 6.08 40.26
CA LYS A 8 22.86 6.39 41.63
C LYS A 8 21.64 5.58 42.08
N PHE A 9 20.58 5.60 41.26
CA PHE A 9 19.34 4.86 41.53
C PHE A 9 19.61 3.36 41.73
N ILE A 10 20.40 2.73 40.87
CA ILE A 10 20.77 1.31 40.98
C ILE A 10 21.51 1.05 42.30
N GLY A 11 22.47 1.90 42.65
CA GLY A 11 23.22 1.79 43.90
C GLY A 11 22.29 1.90 45.15
N ASP A 12 21.46 2.93 45.18
CA ASP A 12 20.50 3.16 46.23
C ASP A 12 19.49 1.98 46.33
N GLN A 13 18.98 1.48 45.22
CA GLN A 13 18.04 0.36 45.18
C GLN A 13 18.66 -0.95 45.70
N LEU A 14 19.90 -1.26 45.32
CA LEU A 14 20.62 -2.46 45.81
C LEU A 14 20.94 -2.37 47.29
N SER A 15 21.03 -1.17 47.85
CA SER A 15 21.31 -1.01 49.31
C SER A 15 20.09 -1.31 50.17
N VAL A 16 18.86 -1.16 49.62
CA VAL A 16 17.59 -1.27 50.40
C VAL A 16 16.77 -2.50 50.04
N TRP A 17 17.08 -3.23 48.98
CA TRP A 17 16.32 -4.39 48.52
C TRP A 17 17.14 -5.69 48.58
N PRO A 18 17.04 -6.47 49.70
CA PRO A 18 17.87 -7.65 49.94
C PRO A 18 17.81 -8.69 48.82
N LEU A 19 16.62 -9.02 48.29
CA LEU A 19 16.42 -9.98 47.22
C LEU A 19 17.20 -9.56 45.95
N ALA A 20 17.08 -8.31 45.53
CA ALA A 20 17.81 -7.81 44.37
C ALA A 20 19.31 -7.82 44.64
N ALA A 21 19.77 -7.35 45.81
CA ALA A 21 21.16 -7.33 46.17
C ALA A 21 21.82 -8.72 46.14
N GLU A 22 21.10 -9.76 46.58
CA GLU A 22 21.53 -11.14 46.53
C GLU A 22 21.67 -11.64 45.09
N ASN A 23 20.63 -11.49 44.29
CA ASN A 23 20.65 -11.91 42.88
C ASN A 23 21.72 -11.19 42.06
N TYR A 24 22.00 -9.91 42.34
CA TYR A 24 23.12 -9.19 41.70
C TYR A 24 24.51 -9.65 42.15
N ARG A 25 24.65 -10.11 43.43
CA ARG A 25 25.88 -10.75 43.88
C ARG A 25 26.09 -12.10 43.22
N ASP A 26 25.02 -12.88 43.04
CA ASP A 26 25.10 -14.20 42.41
C ASP A 26 25.36 -14.09 40.91
N LEU A 27 24.81 -13.05 40.24
CA LEU A 27 25.15 -12.77 38.86
C LEU A 27 26.65 -12.58 38.63
N LYS A 28 27.37 -11.96 39.58
CA LYS A 28 28.85 -11.80 39.48
C LYS A 28 29.62 -13.13 39.52
N LYS A 29 29.00 -14.19 40.05
CA LYS A 29 29.55 -15.55 40.14
C LYS A 29 29.08 -16.43 38.98
N ALA A 30 28.18 -15.94 38.12
CA ALA A 30 27.61 -16.70 37.01
C ALA A 30 28.72 -17.18 36.07
N ARG A 31 28.67 -18.45 35.70
CA ARG A 31 29.62 -19.03 34.74
C ARG A 31 29.19 -18.57 33.32
N VAL A 32 30.20 -18.19 32.53
CA VAL A 32 30.02 -17.75 31.17
C VAL A 32 30.96 -18.52 30.25
N LYS A 33 30.45 -19.00 29.13
CA LYS A 33 31.27 -19.48 28.01
C LYS A 33 31.00 -18.64 26.78
N LEU A 34 32.00 -18.54 25.91
CA LEU A 34 31.90 -17.78 24.65
C LEU A 34 31.77 -18.78 23.51
N LEU A 35 30.79 -18.49 22.64
CA LEU A 35 30.57 -19.19 21.37
C LEU A 35 30.67 -18.19 20.23
N ASN A 36 30.80 -18.68 19.00
CA ASN A 36 30.71 -17.86 17.80
C ASN A 36 29.38 -18.22 17.10
N LEU A 37 28.57 -17.20 16.81
CA LEU A 37 27.34 -17.32 16.06
C LEU A 37 27.40 -16.30 14.92
N GLY A 38 27.55 -16.77 13.68
CA GLY A 38 27.56 -15.89 12.49
C GLY A 38 28.61 -14.77 12.54
N GLY A 39 29.76 -14.99 13.16
CA GLY A 39 30.82 -13.98 13.34
C GLY A 39 30.73 -13.15 14.64
N VAL A 40 29.59 -13.22 15.36
CA VAL A 40 29.41 -12.56 16.65
C VAL A 40 29.89 -13.44 17.79
N LYS A 41 30.72 -12.90 18.68
CA LYS A 41 31.15 -13.57 19.93
C LYS A 41 30.02 -13.47 20.96
N VAL A 42 29.17 -14.48 21.01
CA VAL A 42 28.03 -14.54 21.94
C VAL A 42 28.44 -15.16 23.28
N LYS A 43 27.71 -14.81 24.34
CA LYS A 43 27.88 -15.29 25.70
C LYS A 43 26.81 -16.30 26.02
N VAL A 44 27.14 -17.47 26.52
CA VAL A 44 26.20 -18.38 27.19
C VAL A 44 26.42 -18.26 28.69
N GLN A 45 25.40 -17.87 29.43
CA GLN A 45 25.44 -17.59 30.85
C GLN A 45 24.63 -18.65 31.63
N LEU A 46 25.25 -19.32 32.56
CA LEU A 46 24.57 -20.17 33.53
C LEU A 46 24.00 -19.29 34.65
N ASN A 47 22.69 -19.14 34.68
CA ASN A 47 22.00 -18.27 35.64
C ASN A 47 20.71 -18.95 36.20
N PRO A 48 20.89 -19.82 37.25
CA PRO A 48 19.76 -20.56 37.84
C PRO A 48 18.66 -19.68 38.42
N SER A 49 18.99 -18.47 38.90
CA SER A 49 17.98 -17.54 39.45
C SER A 49 16.94 -17.08 38.42
N ARG A 50 17.22 -17.22 37.12
CA ARG A 50 16.33 -16.89 36.02
C ARG A 50 15.24 -17.94 35.75
N LYS A 51 15.30 -19.11 36.36
CA LYS A 51 14.35 -20.22 36.13
C LYS A 51 12.89 -19.75 36.24
N ILE A 52 12.57 -18.98 37.26
CA ILE A 52 11.23 -18.44 37.49
C ILE A 52 10.71 -17.61 36.30
N SER A 53 11.60 -16.82 35.68
CA SER A 53 11.23 -15.99 34.52
C SER A 53 11.20 -16.77 33.20
N SER A 54 12.07 -17.77 33.05
CA SER A 54 12.17 -18.59 31.82
C SER A 54 11.02 -19.58 31.70
N ASP A 55 10.54 -20.10 32.85
CA ASP A 55 9.45 -21.08 32.92
C ASP A 55 8.06 -20.44 33.05
N ALA A 56 7.95 -19.12 32.96
CA ALA A 56 6.66 -18.42 33.08
C ALA A 56 5.64 -18.95 32.07
N ALA A 57 4.43 -19.27 32.57
CA ALA A 57 3.32 -19.65 31.71
C ALA A 57 2.80 -18.41 30.96
N LEU A 58 2.69 -18.53 29.65
CA LEU A 58 2.32 -17.42 28.75
C LEU A 58 1.01 -17.68 27.99
N ASP A 59 0.26 -18.70 28.39
CA ASP A 59 -1.08 -18.93 27.88
C ASP A 59 -2.06 -17.86 28.41
N PRO A 60 -3.09 -17.47 27.64
CA PRO A 60 -4.00 -16.40 28.02
C PRO A 60 -4.70 -16.59 29.36
N ALA A 61 -5.02 -17.85 29.74
CA ALA A 61 -5.69 -18.17 30.98
C ALA A 61 -4.76 -17.93 32.18
N SER A 62 -3.51 -18.39 32.09
CA SER A 62 -2.49 -18.17 33.13
C SER A 62 -2.14 -16.67 33.31
N ILE A 63 -2.08 -15.91 32.20
CA ILE A 63 -1.84 -14.47 32.25
C ILE A 63 -3.00 -13.75 32.93
N ALA A 64 -4.25 -14.08 32.58
CA ALA A 64 -5.44 -13.47 33.16
C ALA A 64 -5.62 -13.79 34.66
N ALA A 65 -5.15 -14.96 35.13
CA ALA A 65 -5.29 -15.43 36.51
C ALA A 65 -4.26 -14.82 37.48
N ARG A 66 -3.14 -14.25 36.98
CA ARG A 66 -2.07 -13.73 37.83
C ARG A 66 -2.17 -12.21 38.02
N PRO A 67 -1.82 -11.68 39.21
CA PRO A 67 -1.58 -10.25 39.36
C PRO A 67 -0.44 -9.79 38.48
N CYS A 68 -0.62 -8.66 37.75
CA CYS A 68 0.45 -8.11 36.94
C CYS A 68 1.56 -7.53 37.83
N PHE A 69 2.75 -8.13 37.80
CA PHE A 69 3.89 -7.71 38.61
C PHE A 69 4.55 -6.37 38.17
N LEU A 70 4.15 -5.82 37.04
CA LEU A 70 4.58 -4.48 36.61
C LEU A 70 3.64 -3.37 37.09
N CYS A 71 2.42 -3.70 37.52
CA CYS A 71 1.51 -2.74 38.08
C CYS A 71 1.96 -2.27 39.47
N PRO A 72 1.83 -0.97 39.79
CA PRO A 72 2.33 -0.41 41.06
C PRO A 72 1.81 -1.11 42.31
N GLU A 73 0.56 -1.49 42.29
CA GLU A 73 -0.14 -2.13 43.40
C GLU A 73 0.37 -3.54 43.75
N ASN A 74 1.08 -4.18 42.85
CA ASN A 74 1.59 -5.54 43.00
C ASN A 74 3.12 -5.58 43.18
N ARG A 75 3.78 -4.43 43.25
CA ARG A 75 5.25 -4.36 43.44
C ARG A 75 5.62 -4.47 44.90
N PRO A 76 6.80 -5.06 45.23
CA PRO A 76 7.37 -5.00 46.56
C PRO A 76 7.57 -3.55 47.03
N ALA A 77 7.38 -3.31 48.33
CA ALA A 77 7.53 -1.97 48.91
C ALA A 77 8.98 -1.43 48.76
N GLU A 78 9.95 -2.33 48.69
CA GLU A 78 11.38 -2.02 48.53
C GLU A 78 11.73 -1.64 47.09
N GLN A 79 10.88 -1.91 46.13
CA GLN A 79 11.15 -1.60 44.70
C GLN A 79 10.78 -0.15 44.40
N TYR A 80 11.76 0.74 44.45
CA TYR A 80 11.62 2.14 44.04
C TYR A 80 11.64 2.29 42.51
N HIS A 81 11.35 3.50 42.05
CA HIS A 81 11.37 3.83 40.62
C HIS A 81 11.84 5.26 40.37
N ILE A 82 12.28 5.53 39.14
CA ILE A 82 12.44 6.86 38.57
C ILE A 82 11.38 7.04 37.49
N ASP A 83 10.74 8.20 37.44
CA ASP A 83 9.78 8.52 36.37
C ASP A 83 10.53 8.86 35.08
N PHE A 84 10.00 8.37 33.97
CA PHE A 84 10.43 8.73 32.63
C PHE A 84 9.21 9.15 31.81
N GLU A 85 9.30 10.30 31.15
CA GLU A 85 8.26 10.82 30.28
C GLU A 85 8.66 10.60 28.81
N GLY A 86 7.85 9.83 28.09
CA GLY A 86 7.94 9.63 26.66
C GLY A 86 7.11 10.63 25.86
N ARG A 87 6.98 10.40 24.59
CA ARG A 87 6.26 11.27 23.66
C ARG A 87 4.76 11.38 23.99
N LYS A 88 4.18 12.55 23.66
CA LYS A 88 2.74 12.82 23.88
C LYS A 88 2.30 12.62 25.34
N GLY A 89 3.18 12.90 26.31
CA GLY A 89 2.90 12.81 27.74
C GLY A 89 2.72 11.37 28.26
N ARG A 90 3.23 10.36 27.54
CA ARG A 90 3.25 8.98 28.04
C ARG A 90 4.21 8.85 29.21
N LYS A 91 3.74 8.26 30.29
CA LYS A 91 4.53 8.11 31.53
C LYS A 91 4.97 6.67 31.72
N TYR A 92 6.21 6.51 32.09
CA TYR A 92 6.85 5.24 32.40
C TYR A 92 7.53 5.29 33.77
N ARG A 93 7.72 4.12 34.37
CA ARG A 93 8.51 3.92 35.58
C ARG A 93 9.69 3.05 35.28
N VAL A 94 10.88 3.57 35.57
CA VAL A 94 12.15 2.84 35.46
C VAL A 94 12.40 2.18 36.82
N THR A 95 12.49 0.85 36.82
CA THR A 95 12.71 0.03 38.00
C THR A 95 13.91 -0.89 37.78
N LEU A 96 14.52 -1.34 38.87
CA LEU A 96 15.57 -2.37 38.81
C LEU A 96 14.93 -3.74 38.61
N ASN A 97 15.47 -4.55 37.68
CA ASN A 97 15.06 -5.94 37.50
C ASN A 97 15.61 -6.80 38.65
N PRO A 98 14.76 -7.43 39.49
CA PRO A 98 15.24 -8.22 40.62
C PRO A 98 15.92 -9.53 40.24
N PHE A 99 15.73 -10.01 39.00
CA PHE A 99 16.35 -11.23 38.47
C PHE A 99 17.25 -10.84 37.26
N PRO A 100 18.45 -10.28 37.51
CA PRO A 100 19.23 -9.65 36.47
C PRO A 100 19.87 -10.65 35.49
N ILE A 101 20.06 -10.20 34.26
CA ILE A 101 20.92 -10.80 33.22
C ILE A 101 22.24 -9.97 33.15
N PHE A 102 22.12 -8.68 33.40
CA PHE A 102 23.18 -7.68 33.29
C PHE A 102 23.43 -6.99 34.65
N PRO A 103 24.65 -6.49 34.90
CA PRO A 103 24.95 -5.75 36.14
C PRO A 103 24.08 -4.56 36.43
N HIS A 104 23.60 -3.90 35.39
CA HIS A 104 22.64 -2.79 35.45
C HIS A 104 21.43 -3.13 34.56
N HIS A 105 20.50 -3.96 35.06
CA HIS A 105 19.33 -4.43 34.32
C HIS A 105 18.09 -3.69 34.77
N LEU A 106 17.51 -2.87 33.88
CA LEU A 106 16.36 -2.01 34.17
C LEU A 106 15.11 -2.49 33.42
N VAL A 107 13.95 -2.21 34.00
CA VAL A 107 12.62 -2.37 33.38
C VAL A 107 11.95 -1.02 33.30
N ILE A 108 11.49 -0.63 32.13
CA ILE A 108 10.83 0.65 31.83
C ILE A 108 9.37 0.35 31.51
N SER A 109 8.51 0.30 32.54
CA SER A 109 7.10 -0.08 32.40
C SER A 109 6.18 1.12 32.27
N SER A 110 5.17 1.03 31.41
CA SER A 110 4.09 2.02 31.33
C SER A 110 3.41 2.17 32.68
N THR A 111 3.04 3.40 33.07
CA THR A 111 2.24 3.63 34.29
C THR A 111 0.81 3.13 34.17
N LYS A 112 0.33 2.88 32.94
CA LYS A 112 -0.99 2.30 32.66
C LYS A 112 -0.84 0.85 32.26
N HIS A 113 -1.69 -0.02 32.79
CA HIS A 113 -1.78 -1.40 32.35
C HIS A 113 -2.38 -1.43 30.92
N THR A 114 -1.54 -1.62 29.93
CA THR A 114 -1.89 -1.70 28.51
C THR A 114 -1.10 -2.85 27.88
N PRO A 115 -1.68 -3.59 26.93
CA PRO A 115 -0.98 -4.68 26.26
C PRO A 115 0.36 -4.26 25.68
N GLN A 116 1.30 -5.22 25.63
CA GLN A 116 2.61 -5.06 25.00
C GLN A 116 2.42 -4.80 23.50
N SER A 117 2.88 -3.64 23.02
CA SER A 117 2.88 -3.29 21.61
C SER A 117 3.85 -2.16 21.33
N ILE A 118 4.62 -2.28 20.22
CA ILE A 118 5.60 -1.26 19.81
C ILE A 118 4.94 -0.12 19.03
N TRP A 119 3.72 -0.32 18.50
CA TRP A 119 3.01 0.68 17.72
C TRP A 119 2.87 2.00 18.51
N HIS A 120 3.32 3.10 17.90
CA HIS A 120 3.37 4.44 18.48
C HIS A 120 4.28 4.62 19.70
N ARG A 121 5.08 3.61 20.09
CA ARG A 121 5.95 3.62 21.27
C ARG A 121 7.45 3.59 20.96
N PHE A 122 7.82 3.27 19.73
CA PHE A 122 9.22 3.15 19.34
C PHE A 122 10.05 4.43 19.62
N GLN A 123 9.46 5.60 19.39
CA GLN A 123 10.16 6.87 19.69
C GLN A 123 10.41 7.11 21.19
N ASP A 124 9.59 6.54 22.08
CA ASP A 124 9.86 6.63 23.53
C ASP A 124 11.12 5.85 23.90
N MET A 125 11.34 4.72 23.23
CA MET A 125 12.57 3.93 23.33
C MET A 125 13.79 4.73 22.86
N LEU A 126 13.69 5.45 21.73
CA LEU A 126 14.76 6.32 21.23
C LEU A 126 15.05 7.48 22.19
N ASP A 127 14.03 8.11 22.76
CA ASP A 127 14.19 9.22 23.69
C ASP A 127 14.88 8.78 25.00
N PHE A 128 14.61 7.54 25.47
CA PHE A 128 15.33 6.95 26.59
C PHE A 128 16.83 6.81 26.28
N THR A 129 17.18 6.22 25.14
CA THR A 129 18.59 5.97 24.76
C THR A 129 19.36 7.25 24.52
N ARG A 130 18.73 8.31 24.04
CA ARG A 130 19.34 9.63 23.91
C ARG A 130 19.65 10.28 25.25
N SER A 131 18.79 10.05 26.24
CA SER A 131 18.95 10.59 27.59
C SER A 131 19.99 9.81 28.41
N CYS A 132 20.07 8.50 28.18
CA CYS A 132 20.95 7.57 28.91
C CYS A 132 21.87 6.85 27.91
N ARG A 133 22.96 7.52 27.50
CA ARG A 133 23.80 7.14 26.35
C ARG A 133 24.67 5.90 26.59
N SER A 134 24.97 5.56 27.83
CA SER A 134 25.69 4.33 28.19
C SER A 134 24.78 3.10 28.16
N PHE A 135 23.46 3.28 28.07
CA PHE A 135 22.48 2.21 28.05
C PHE A 135 21.94 1.94 26.64
N LEU A 136 21.74 0.65 26.40
CA LEU A 136 20.92 0.13 25.30
C LEU A 136 19.52 -0.17 25.86
N CYS A 137 18.49 0.23 25.11
CA CYS A 137 17.10 -0.13 25.39
C CYS A 137 16.68 -1.28 24.49
N PHE A 138 15.95 -2.28 25.01
CA PHE A 138 15.51 -3.43 24.24
C PHE A 138 14.05 -3.79 24.51
N TYR A 139 13.44 -4.41 23.50
CA TYR A 139 12.02 -4.73 23.48
C TYR A 139 11.79 -6.20 23.09
N ASN A 140 10.95 -6.87 23.88
CA ASN A 140 10.38 -8.16 23.54
C ASN A 140 8.95 -7.97 23.03
N GLY A 141 8.69 -8.37 21.79
CA GLY A 141 7.32 -8.45 21.29
C GLY A 141 6.48 -9.43 22.10
N PRO A 142 5.14 -9.28 22.12
CA PRO A 142 4.23 -10.07 22.97
C PRO A 142 4.33 -11.58 22.74
N ARG A 143 4.75 -12.00 21.53
CA ARG A 143 4.98 -13.41 21.16
C ARG A 143 6.46 -13.75 20.93
N SER A 144 7.39 -12.87 21.38
CA SER A 144 8.82 -12.94 21.07
C SER A 144 9.69 -12.77 22.33
N GLY A 145 9.29 -13.36 23.45
CA GLY A 145 10.05 -13.38 24.68
C GLY A 145 9.59 -12.41 25.78
N ALA A 146 8.45 -11.71 25.60
CA ALA A 146 7.87 -10.91 26.67
C ALA A 146 7.32 -11.79 27.79
N SER A 147 7.80 -11.58 29.03
CA SER A 147 7.29 -12.28 30.23
C SER A 147 6.00 -11.65 30.78
N ALA A 148 5.69 -10.43 30.40
CA ALA A 148 4.45 -9.71 30.70
C ALA A 148 3.83 -9.13 29.42
N PRO A 149 3.25 -9.95 28.52
CA PRO A 149 2.67 -9.49 27.26
C PRO A 149 1.38 -8.67 27.46
N ASP A 150 0.84 -8.67 28.66
CA ASP A 150 -0.32 -7.91 29.10
C ASP A 150 0.01 -6.48 29.56
N HIS A 151 1.32 -6.17 29.78
CA HIS A 151 1.74 -4.85 30.28
C HIS A 151 2.91 -4.29 29.49
N MET A 152 2.70 -3.15 28.82
CA MET A 152 3.72 -2.48 28.00
C MET A 152 4.96 -2.10 28.80
N HIS A 153 6.10 -2.59 28.36
CA HIS A 153 7.39 -2.30 28.95
C HIS A 153 8.54 -2.44 27.96
N PHE A 154 9.61 -1.70 28.24
CA PHE A 154 10.95 -1.91 27.68
C PHE A 154 11.88 -2.43 28.76
N GLN A 155 13.07 -2.85 28.37
CA GLN A 155 14.15 -3.16 29.27
C GLN A 155 15.41 -2.41 28.83
N ALA A 156 16.38 -2.23 29.76
CA ALA A 156 17.64 -1.58 29.41
C ALA A 156 18.81 -2.21 30.15
N CYS A 157 19.99 -2.15 29.53
CA CYS A 157 21.26 -2.58 30.08
C CYS A 157 22.39 -1.74 29.51
N PRO A 158 23.62 -1.77 30.07
CA PRO A 158 24.80 -1.17 29.46
C PRO A 158 25.02 -1.71 28.03
N MET A 159 25.29 -0.82 27.08
CA MET A 159 25.37 -1.16 25.65
C MET A 159 26.53 -2.12 25.35
N ASP A 160 27.69 -1.94 25.99
CA ASP A 160 28.89 -2.74 25.83
C ASP A 160 28.74 -4.20 26.30
N LEU A 161 27.68 -4.51 27.02
CA LEU A 161 27.35 -5.85 27.47
C LEU A 161 26.53 -6.66 26.49
N MET A 162 25.99 -6.02 25.42
CA MET A 162 25.19 -6.65 24.40
C MET A 162 26.03 -6.99 23.15
N PRO A 163 26.40 -8.26 22.94
CA PRO A 163 27.39 -8.64 21.91
C PRO A 163 26.98 -8.22 20.49
N LEU A 164 25.70 -8.35 20.12
CA LEU A 164 25.22 -7.97 18.80
C LEU A 164 25.32 -6.45 18.57
N ALA A 165 25.00 -5.63 19.58
CA ALA A 165 25.13 -4.18 19.48
C ALA A 165 26.59 -3.76 19.29
N VAL A 166 27.52 -4.33 20.06
CA VAL A 166 28.96 -4.09 19.92
C VAL A 166 29.48 -4.53 18.53
N HIS A 167 28.99 -5.66 18.02
CA HIS A 167 29.34 -6.13 16.68
C HIS A 167 28.86 -5.18 15.59
N VAL A 168 27.61 -4.74 15.66
CA VAL A 168 27.00 -3.81 14.70
C VAL A 168 27.73 -2.46 14.69
N GLU A 169 28.11 -1.91 15.86
CA GLU A 169 28.96 -0.70 15.93
C GLU A 169 30.25 -0.89 15.16
N GLY A 170 30.93 -2.04 15.35
CA GLY A 170 32.12 -2.36 14.63
C GLY A 170 31.98 -2.52 13.12
N LEU A 171 30.78 -2.87 12.64
CA LEU A 171 30.44 -2.96 11.22
C LEU A 171 30.11 -1.58 10.62
N LEU A 172 29.32 -0.76 11.32
CA LEU A 172 28.93 0.58 10.87
C LEU A 172 30.12 1.55 10.78
N GLY A 173 31.16 1.35 11.61
CA GLY A 173 32.40 2.13 11.56
C GLY A 173 33.35 1.75 10.42
N LYS A 174 33.01 0.77 9.57
CA LYS A 174 33.85 0.33 8.43
C LYS A 174 33.20 0.74 7.11
N ASP A 175 33.96 1.38 6.25
CA ASP A 175 33.55 1.56 4.86
C ASP A 175 33.43 0.18 4.19
N HIS A 176 32.22 -0.19 3.77
CA HIS A 176 31.88 -1.42 3.04
C HIS A 176 32.11 -2.75 3.80
N SER A 177 31.30 -3.01 4.83
CA SER A 177 31.24 -4.36 5.42
C SER A 177 30.43 -5.31 4.52
N ALA A 178 31.01 -6.46 4.13
CA ALA A 178 30.31 -7.50 3.37
C ALA A 178 29.13 -8.14 4.16
N ASP A 179 29.07 -7.95 5.47
CA ASP A 179 28.03 -8.51 6.34
C ASP A 179 26.82 -7.57 6.50
N LEU A 180 26.96 -6.28 6.14
CA LEU A 180 25.88 -5.30 6.11
C LEU A 180 25.52 -4.95 4.67
N GLU A 181 24.40 -5.44 4.18
CA GLU A 181 23.86 -5.11 2.87
C GLU A 181 22.93 -3.91 2.98
N TYR A 182 23.26 -2.82 2.27
CA TYR A 182 22.37 -1.67 2.18
C TYR A 182 21.10 -2.02 1.41
N LEU A 183 19.92 -1.70 1.97
CA LEU A 183 18.63 -1.98 1.34
C LEU A 183 17.90 -0.71 0.90
N SER A 184 17.83 0.28 1.79
CA SER A 184 16.96 1.44 1.57
C SER A 184 17.31 2.60 2.51
N SER A 185 16.79 3.79 2.21
CA SER A 185 16.93 4.96 3.07
C SER A 185 15.67 5.80 3.10
N VAL A 186 15.54 6.60 4.17
CA VAL A 186 14.52 7.64 4.33
C VAL A 186 15.22 8.88 4.85
N LYS A 187 15.41 9.91 4.01
CA LYS A 187 16.27 11.05 4.33
C LYS A 187 17.67 10.58 4.73
N GLU A 188 18.13 10.99 5.93
CA GLU A 188 19.41 10.57 6.51
C GLU A 188 19.38 9.18 7.19
N ALA A 189 18.20 8.59 7.37
CA ALA A 189 18.07 7.24 7.92
C ALA A 189 18.40 6.19 6.87
N ARG A 190 19.19 5.17 7.26
CA ARG A 190 19.62 4.06 6.41
C ARG A 190 19.23 2.72 7.01
N LEU A 191 18.85 1.78 6.15
CA LEU A 191 18.46 0.42 6.49
C LEU A 191 19.39 -0.58 5.82
N PHE A 192 19.86 -1.54 6.61
CA PHE A 192 20.74 -2.60 6.17
C PHE A 192 20.18 -3.96 6.60
N HIS A 193 20.51 -5.00 5.84
CA HIS A 193 20.36 -6.40 6.21
C HIS A 193 21.65 -6.94 6.78
N LEU A 194 21.62 -7.62 7.94
CA LEU A 194 22.75 -8.29 8.55
C LEU A 194 22.76 -9.78 8.17
N LYS A 195 23.63 -10.17 7.24
CA LYS A 195 23.58 -11.46 6.53
C LYS A 195 23.93 -12.71 7.34
N ARG A 196 24.75 -12.63 8.36
CA ARG A 196 25.41 -13.84 8.90
C ARG A 196 25.01 -14.23 10.32
N TYR A 197 24.33 -13.36 11.06
CA TYR A 197 24.04 -13.61 12.47
C TYR A 197 22.86 -14.56 12.66
N ALA A 198 21.72 -14.16 12.14
CA ALA A 198 20.47 -14.92 12.13
C ALA A 198 19.61 -14.41 10.97
N LYS A 199 18.59 -15.16 10.59
CA LYS A 199 17.61 -14.74 9.59
C LYS A 199 16.73 -13.60 10.11
N GLY A 200 16.34 -12.70 9.24
CA GLY A 200 15.44 -11.59 9.58
C GLY A 200 16.05 -10.54 10.48
N VAL A 201 17.36 -10.26 10.38
CA VAL A 201 18.05 -9.25 11.17
C VAL A 201 18.34 -8.01 10.34
N PHE A 202 17.72 -6.89 10.74
CA PHE A 202 17.85 -5.62 10.06
C PHE A 202 18.45 -4.56 10.98
N VAL A 203 19.33 -3.72 10.42
CA VAL A 203 20.05 -2.67 11.13
C VAL A 203 19.62 -1.32 10.57
N LEU A 204 19.16 -0.43 11.45
CA LEU A 204 18.78 0.94 11.11
C LEU A 204 19.73 1.92 11.79
N HIS A 205 20.07 2.99 11.08
CA HIS A 205 20.83 4.09 11.64
C HIS A 205 20.31 5.43 11.15
N ALA A 206 20.23 6.45 12.01
CA ALA A 206 19.73 7.76 11.68
C ALA A 206 20.18 8.83 12.66
N SER A 207 20.32 10.08 12.17
CA SER A 207 20.65 11.24 13.02
C SER A 207 19.44 11.81 13.75
N THR A 208 18.19 11.57 13.26
CA THR A 208 16.98 12.07 13.91
C THR A 208 16.00 10.96 14.31
N PRO A 209 15.28 11.13 15.45
CA PRO A 209 14.30 10.13 15.87
C PRO A 209 13.07 10.06 14.94
N LYS A 210 12.81 11.10 14.16
CA LYS A 210 11.68 11.15 13.22
C LYS A 210 11.94 10.26 12.01
N SER A 211 13.08 10.41 11.36
CA SER A 211 13.48 9.58 10.21
C SER A 211 13.74 8.14 10.61
N MET A 212 14.35 7.91 11.79
CA MET A 212 14.49 6.57 12.36
C MET A 212 13.14 5.87 12.51
N ALA A 213 12.15 6.56 13.11
CA ALA A 213 10.82 5.99 13.32
C ALA A 213 10.10 5.69 11.99
N LYS A 214 10.24 6.56 10.98
CA LYS A 214 9.65 6.30 9.67
C LYS A 214 10.23 5.07 9.01
N LEU A 215 11.54 4.94 9.00
CA LEU A 215 12.21 3.78 8.42
C LEU A 215 11.89 2.49 9.20
N PHE A 216 11.79 2.58 10.52
CA PHE A 216 11.38 1.47 11.37
C PHE A 216 9.94 0.98 11.06
N TYR A 217 8.97 1.90 10.98
CA TYR A 217 7.60 1.50 10.66
C TYR A 217 7.47 0.98 9.24
N ARG A 218 8.21 1.54 8.27
CA ARG A 218 8.30 0.96 6.92
C ARG A 218 8.79 -0.49 6.94
N LEU A 219 9.82 -0.78 7.72
CA LEU A 219 10.32 -2.16 7.88
C LEU A 219 9.23 -3.06 8.48
N LEU A 220 8.48 -2.61 9.49
CA LEU A 220 7.40 -3.39 10.09
C LEU A 220 6.24 -3.62 9.11
N ASP A 221 5.89 -2.64 8.29
CA ASP A 221 4.83 -2.75 7.28
C ASP A 221 5.17 -3.78 6.19
N CYS A 222 6.46 -4.05 5.96
CA CYS A 222 6.92 -5.09 5.03
C CYS A 222 6.88 -6.51 5.64
N ALA A 223 6.75 -6.64 6.95
CA ALA A 223 6.79 -7.93 7.63
C ALA A 223 5.39 -8.54 7.84
N PRO A 224 5.25 -9.87 7.79
CA PRO A 224 3.98 -10.52 8.03
C PRO A 224 3.54 -10.38 9.49
N VAL A 225 2.25 -10.10 9.69
CA VAL A 225 1.59 -10.20 11.01
C VAL A 225 0.77 -11.48 11.02
N LYS A 226 1.07 -12.40 11.93
CA LYS A 226 0.34 -13.67 12.01
C LYS A 226 -1.04 -13.46 12.61
N GLU A 227 -1.98 -14.31 12.23
CA GLU A 227 -3.37 -14.22 12.70
C GLU A 227 -3.44 -14.20 14.24
N GLY A 228 -4.14 -13.20 14.77
CA GLY A 228 -4.29 -13.00 16.23
C GLY A 228 -3.09 -12.33 16.92
N ASP A 229 -2.02 -11.98 16.21
CA ASP A 229 -0.92 -11.19 16.77
C ASP A 229 -1.18 -9.68 16.57
N PRO A 230 -0.87 -8.82 17.54
CA PRO A 230 -1.10 -7.38 17.42
C PRO A 230 -0.04 -6.65 16.58
N GLU A 231 1.09 -7.30 16.30
CA GLU A 231 2.25 -6.78 15.58
C GLU A 231 3.09 -7.92 15.01
N PRO A 232 4.01 -7.66 14.08
CA PRO A 232 5.02 -8.65 13.67
C PRO A 232 5.79 -9.17 14.88
N ARG A 233 6.12 -10.46 14.89
CA ARG A 233 6.92 -11.04 15.98
C ARG A 233 8.34 -10.53 15.92
N ILE A 234 8.76 -9.70 16.87
CA ILE A 234 10.04 -8.99 16.85
C ILE A 234 10.76 -8.92 18.20
N ASN A 235 12.08 -8.80 18.12
CA ASN A 235 12.92 -8.25 19.16
C ASN A 235 13.62 -6.99 18.64
N ILE A 236 13.79 -5.98 19.49
CA ILE A 236 14.42 -4.70 19.11
C ILE A 236 15.51 -4.36 20.10
N LEU A 237 16.69 -4.00 19.59
CA LEU A 237 17.78 -3.39 20.34
C LEU A 237 17.96 -1.97 19.82
N SER A 238 17.98 -0.96 20.69
CA SER A 238 18.20 0.41 20.27
C SER A 238 19.14 1.14 21.24
N TRP A 239 20.07 1.94 20.69
CA TRP A 239 21.00 2.75 21.46
C TRP A 239 21.38 4.03 20.71
N PHE A 240 22.03 4.94 21.42
CA PHE A 240 22.47 6.21 20.86
C PHE A 240 24.00 6.34 21.00
N SER A 241 24.71 6.41 19.89
CA SER A 241 26.16 6.46 19.83
C SER A 241 26.62 7.46 18.79
N GLU A 242 27.70 8.21 19.07
CA GLU A 242 28.33 9.16 18.14
C GLU A 242 27.38 10.20 17.51
N GLY A 243 26.33 10.58 18.24
CA GLY A 243 25.35 11.57 17.75
C GLY A 243 24.20 10.98 16.94
N GLU A 244 24.16 9.66 16.77
CA GLU A 244 23.18 8.96 15.95
C GLU A 244 22.44 7.86 16.72
N TYR A 245 21.22 7.60 16.29
CA TYR A 245 20.43 6.46 16.76
C TYR A 245 20.81 5.21 15.96
N ARG A 246 20.96 4.10 16.65
CA ARG A 246 21.19 2.77 16.10
C ARG A 246 20.05 1.86 16.57
N THR A 247 19.55 1.02 15.69
CA THR A 247 18.50 0.05 16.03
C THR A 247 18.73 -1.24 15.28
N VAL A 248 18.63 -2.37 15.96
CA VAL A 248 18.58 -3.71 15.38
C VAL A 248 17.19 -4.27 15.60
N VAL A 249 16.55 -4.73 14.53
CA VAL A 249 15.26 -5.43 14.53
C VAL A 249 15.52 -6.87 14.14
N ILE A 250 15.01 -7.82 14.93
CA ILE A 250 15.13 -9.25 14.69
C ILE A 250 13.71 -9.81 14.56
N PHE A 251 13.34 -10.29 13.38
CA PHE A 251 12.05 -10.93 13.16
C PHE A 251 12.03 -12.36 13.65
N ARG A 252 10.93 -12.74 14.28
CA ARG A 252 10.78 -14.02 14.95
C ARG A 252 9.63 -14.83 14.34
N GLU A 253 9.87 -16.16 14.21
CA GLU A 253 8.83 -17.12 13.87
C GLU A 253 8.03 -17.54 15.11
N LYS A 254 8.72 -17.82 16.19
CA LYS A 254 8.14 -18.29 17.46
C LYS A 254 8.99 -17.92 18.67
N HIS A 255 8.38 -18.00 19.83
CA HIS A 255 9.06 -17.68 21.08
C HIS A 255 10.05 -18.79 21.51
N ARG A 256 9.61 -20.08 21.45
CA ARG A 256 10.36 -21.21 21.99
C ARG A 256 10.62 -22.25 20.89
N PRO A 257 11.84 -22.82 20.85
CA PRO A 257 12.17 -23.89 19.92
C PRO A 257 11.48 -25.21 20.33
N HIS A 258 11.45 -26.19 19.43
CA HIS A 258 10.84 -27.50 19.71
C HIS A 258 11.51 -28.23 20.87
N ASN A 259 12.82 -28.08 21.02
CA ASN A 259 13.60 -28.67 22.12
C ASN A 259 13.11 -28.23 23.51
N TYR A 260 12.48 -27.08 23.63
CA TYR A 260 11.87 -26.64 24.89
C TYR A 260 10.74 -27.56 25.35
N PHE A 261 10.00 -28.13 24.40
CA PHE A 261 8.85 -29.02 24.64
C PHE A 261 9.21 -30.50 24.59
N SER A 262 10.44 -30.84 24.17
CA SER A 262 10.94 -32.21 24.08
C SER A 262 11.15 -32.82 25.46
N GLN A 263 11.26 -34.14 25.53
CA GLN A 263 11.56 -34.87 26.76
C GLN A 263 12.90 -35.62 26.62
N GLY A 264 13.52 -35.95 27.75
CA GLY A 264 14.78 -36.70 27.79
C GLY A 264 15.96 -35.94 27.21
N PRO A 265 16.89 -36.60 26.49
CA PRO A 265 18.17 -36.01 26.06
C PRO A 265 18.01 -34.81 25.12
N ASP A 266 16.90 -34.70 24.40
CA ASP A 266 16.65 -33.60 23.45
C ASP A 266 16.03 -32.37 24.11
N HIS A 267 15.64 -32.46 25.39
CA HIS A 267 15.14 -31.30 26.13
C HIS A 267 16.20 -30.22 26.30
N LEU A 268 15.83 -28.96 26.05
CA LEU A 268 16.65 -27.78 26.29
C LEU A 268 15.74 -26.67 26.83
N ALA A 269 15.86 -26.36 28.13
CA ALA A 269 15.05 -25.34 28.79
C ALA A 269 15.49 -23.92 28.37
N MET A 270 15.43 -23.63 27.05
CA MET A 270 15.80 -22.35 26.48
C MET A 270 14.57 -21.65 25.88
N SER A 271 14.32 -20.42 26.30
CA SER A 271 13.20 -19.58 25.88
C SER A 271 13.72 -18.21 25.41
N PRO A 272 14.28 -18.13 24.15
CA PRO A 272 15.05 -16.98 23.72
C PRO A 272 14.20 -15.70 23.66
N GLY A 273 14.59 -14.70 24.47
CA GLY A 273 14.10 -13.33 24.39
C GLY A 273 15.11 -12.40 23.75
N CYS A 274 14.88 -11.10 23.83
CA CYS A 274 15.73 -10.09 23.18
C CYS A 274 17.17 -10.08 23.68
N ALA A 275 17.42 -10.39 24.96
CA ALA A 275 18.78 -10.51 25.49
C ALA A 275 19.54 -11.68 24.84
N ASP A 276 18.84 -12.82 24.67
CA ASP A 276 19.42 -14.01 24.02
C ASP A 276 19.69 -13.69 22.54
N MET A 277 18.72 -13.14 21.85
CA MET A 277 18.86 -12.74 20.45
C MET A 277 19.86 -11.60 20.26
N GLY A 278 20.17 -10.83 21.30
CA GLY A 278 21.25 -9.84 21.35
C GLY A 278 22.62 -10.44 21.65
N GLY A 279 22.69 -11.77 21.84
CA GLY A 279 23.92 -12.51 22.03
C GLY A 279 24.28 -12.85 23.48
N VAL A 280 23.33 -12.75 24.44
CA VAL A 280 23.50 -13.21 25.82
C VAL A 280 22.49 -14.30 26.11
N PHE A 281 22.82 -15.53 25.77
CA PHE A 281 21.97 -16.69 25.92
C PHE A 281 22.00 -17.21 27.38
N ILE A 282 20.78 -17.42 27.92
CA ILE A 282 20.62 -17.82 29.33
C ILE A 282 20.26 -19.29 29.40
N THR A 283 21.01 -20.01 30.21
CA THR A 283 20.68 -21.39 30.66
C THR A 283 20.45 -21.39 32.16
N THR A 284 19.42 -22.15 32.60
CA THR A 284 19.04 -22.21 34.01
C THR A 284 19.54 -23.48 34.72
N SER A 285 20.10 -24.43 33.96
CA SER A 285 20.65 -25.69 34.45
C SER A 285 22.09 -25.91 33.99
N GLU A 286 22.90 -26.64 34.78
CA GLU A 286 24.24 -27.10 34.43
C GLU A 286 24.21 -27.99 33.18
N GLU A 287 23.20 -28.83 33.04
CA GLU A 287 23.01 -29.74 31.93
C GLU A 287 22.90 -28.99 30.63
N ASP A 288 21.96 -28.02 30.54
CA ASP A 288 21.76 -27.18 29.36
C ASP A 288 23.00 -26.34 29.03
N PHE A 289 23.63 -25.78 30.08
CA PHE A 289 24.85 -25.02 29.90
C PHE A 289 25.96 -25.84 29.24
N ASN A 290 26.15 -27.09 29.69
CA ASN A 290 27.18 -27.95 29.13
C ASN A 290 26.82 -28.47 27.73
N LYS A 291 25.54 -28.80 27.50
CA LYS A 291 25.00 -29.31 26.24
C LYS A 291 25.04 -28.29 25.09
N LEU A 292 24.88 -26.99 25.40
CA LEU A 292 24.77 -25.95 24.39
C LEU A 292 26.10 -25.68 23.72
N GLY A 293 26.33 -26.21 22.52
CA GLY A 293 27.45 -25.94 21.62
C GLY A 293 27.05 -25.05 20.45
N PRO A 294 28.01 -24.68 19.56
CA PRO A 294 27.74 -23.79 18.43
C PRO A 294 26.58 -24.29 17.54
N GLY A 295 26.65 -25.55 17.09
CA GLY A 295 25.62 -26.09 16.17
C GLY A 295 24.21 -26.20 16.78
N LEU A 296 24.12 -26.55 18.10
CA LEU A 296 22.81 -26.58 18.78
C LEU A 296 22.27 -25.17 18.96
N LEU A 297 23.12 -24.18 19.24
CA LEU A 297 22.74 -22.78 19.36
C LEU A 297 22.26 -22.21 18.02
N GLU A 298 22.99 -22.48 16.93
CA GLU A 298 22.59 -22.11 15.56
C GLU A 298 21.22 -22.68 15.21
N GLY A 299 20.99 -23.97 15.49
CA GLY A 299 19.70 -24.61 15.26
C GLY A 299 18.55 -23.99 16.06
N VAL A 300 18.79 -23.60 17.32
CA VAL A 300 17.80 -22.87 18.15
C VAL A 300 17.48 -21.51 17.55
N VAL A 301 18.50 -20.75 17.15
CA VAL A 301 18.33 -19.41 16.58
C VAL A 301 17.61 -19.47 15.23
N ASP A 302 18.01 -20.39 14.36
CA ASP A 302 17.37 -20.62 13.07
C ASP A 302 15.88 -20.97 13.21
N GLU A 303 15.54 -21.79 14.20
CA GLU A 303 14.17 -22.25 14.41
C GLU A 303 13.24 -21.16 14.97
N VAL A 304 13.77 -20.23 15.77
CA VAL A 304 12.96 -19.17 16.39
C VAL A 304 12.91 -17.87 15.57
N CYS A 305 13.73 -17.75 14.53
CA CYS A 305 13.68 -16.66 13.55
C CYS A 305 12.79 -17.02 12.35
N ILE A 306 12.48 -16.03 11.53
CA ILE A 306 11.68 -16.21 10.29
C ILE A 306 12.41 -17.11 9.28
N SER A 307 11.68 -17.61 8.29
CA SER A 307 12.25 -18.41 7.19
C SER A 307 13.05 -17.56 6.20
N ASN A 308 13.83 -18.21 5.33
CA ASN A 308 14.51 -17.51 4.23
C ASN A 308 13.53 -16.84 3.29
N GLU A 309 12.40 -17.52 2.99
CA GLU A 309 11.36 -17.03 2.09
C GLU A 309 10.71 -15.77 2.67
N GLU A 310 10.42 -15.73 3.98
CA GLU A 310 9.88 -14.53 4.66
C GLU A 310 10.91 -13.39 4.68
N GLU A 311 12.20 -13.68 4.90
CA GLU A 311 13.27 -12.68 4.85
C GLU A 311 13.43 -12.10 3.44
N GLU A 312 13.48 -12.94 2.41
CA GLU A 312 13.56 -12.52 1.00
C GLU A 312 12.34 -11.68 0.60
N GLU A 313 11.15 -12.02 1.06
CA GLU A 313 9.93 -11.25 0.84
C GLU A 313 10.01 -9.85 1.48
N ILE A 314 10.52 -9.75 2.73
CA ILE A 314 10.72 -8.45 3.39
C ILE A 314 11.73 -7.61 2.61
N ILE A 315 12.87 -8.20 2.20
CA ILE A 315 13.92 -7.52 1.43
C ILE A 315 13.35 -7.02 0.09
N TRP A 316 12.62 -7.89 -0.63
CA TRP A 316 11.97 -7.53 -1.88
C TRP A 316 11.01 -6.37 -1.72
N ARG A 317 10.15 -6.37 -0.70
CA ARG A 317 9.23 -5.28 -0.41
C ARG A 317 9.92 -3.96 -0.06
N LEU A 318 11.08 -4.02 0.60
CA LEU A 318 11.88 -2.84 0.96
C LEU A 318 12.64 -2.24 -0.22
N THR A 319 13.05 -3.07 -1.18
CA THR A 319 13.93 -2.71 -2.30
C THR A 319 13.21 -2.53 -3.63
N ARG A 320 11.94 -2.99 -3.72
CA ARG A 320 11.16 -2.86 -4.95
C ARG A 320 10.94 -1.39 -5.31
N ASP A 321 11.09 -1.12 -6.60
CA ASP A 321 10.86 0.17 -7.21
C ASP A 321 9.51 0.19 -7.93
N GLN A 322 9.01 1.37 -8.28
CA GLN A 322 7.83 1.54 -9.10
C GLN A 322 8.12 2.53 -10.24
N GLU A 323 7.61 2.21 -11.42
CA GLU A 323 7.64 3.12 -12.56
C GLU A 323 6.87 4.41 -12.22
N LYS A 324 7.35 5.55 -12.72
CA LYS A 324 6.68 6.84 -12.55
C LYS A 324 5.87 7.18 -13.78
N LEU A 325 4.74 7.87 -13.55
CA LEU A 325 3.92 8.41 -14.61
C LEU A 325 3.53 9.86 -14.30
N GLU A 326 3.19 10.60 -15.36
CA GLU A 326 2.70 11.97 -15.31
C GLU A 326 1.18 11.99 -15.52
N VAL A 327 0.45 12.51 -14.52
CA VAL A 327 -1.01 12.62 -14.53
C VAL A 327 -1.41 14.09 -14.63
N GLY A 328 -2.04 14.50 -15.74
CA GLY A 328 -2.62 15.83 -15.88
C GLY A 328 -3.88 15.98 -15.04
N ILE A 329 -3.87 16.92 -14.07
CA ILE A 329 -4.98 17.07 -13.12
C ILE A 329 -5.94 18.18 -13.52
N MET A 330 -5.43 19.36 -13.77
CA MET A 330 -6.24 20.53 -14.14
C MET A 330 -5.43 21.55 -14.93
N SER A 331 -6.14 22.46 -15.62
CA SER A 331 -5.52 23.61 -16.30
C SER A 331 -6.31 24.87 -16.09
N GLY A 332 -5.63 26.02 -16.11
CA GLY A 332 -6.27 27.32 -15.96
C GLY A 332 -5.32 28.49 -16.22
N GLN A 333 -5.85 29.73 -16.19
CA GLN A 333 -5.03 30.93 -16.18
C GLN A 333 -4.31 31.08 -14.86
N ASP A 334 -4.97 30.71 -13.76
CA ASP A 334 -4.46 30.66 -12.40
C ASP A 334 -4.77 29.29 -11.78
N ILE A 335 -3.82 28.76 -11.00
CA ILE A 335 -4.01 27.54 -10.21
C ILE A 335 -3.56 27.79 -8.79
N ASP A 336 -4.45 27.52 -7.83
CA ASP A 336 -4.18 27.59 -6.41
C ASP A 336 -3.75 26.21 -5.89
N PHE A 337 -2.68 26.20 -5.09
CA PHE A 337 -2.13 24.96 -4.55
C PHE A 337 -1.50 25.20 -3.15
N GLU A 338 -1.19 24.11 -2.46
CA GLU A 338 -0.45 24.11 -1.19
C GLU A 338 0.54 22.95 -1.15
N ILE A 339 1.75 23.21 -0.71
CA ILE A 339 2.75 22.18 -0.42
C ILE A 339 2.70 21.87 1.08
N ILE A 340 2.32 20.64 1.42
CA ILE A 340 2.03 20.25 2.83
C ILE A 340 3.28 20.35 3.72
N SER A 341 4.47 20.12 3.15
CA SER A 341 5.73 20.08 3.91
C SER A 341 6.37 21.44 4.16
N ASP A 342 6.03 22.49 3.38
CA ASP A 342 6.69 23.80 3.48
C ASP A 342 6.02 24.77 4.47
N GLY A 343 4.76 24.49 4.84
CA GLY A 343 4.00 25.31 5.78
C GLY A 343 3.64 26.71 5.28
N ALA A 344 3.85 27.00 3.98
CA ALA A 344 3.57 28.31 3.39
C ALA A 344 2.06 28.55 3.16
N GLY A 345 1.23 27.49 3.31
CA GLY A 345 -0.20 27.54 3.06
C GLY A 345 -0.53 27.65 1.57
N ARG A 346 -1.71 28.25 1.27
CA ARG A 346 -2.22 28.38 -0.09
C ARG A 346 -1.37 29.34 -0.93
N GLN A 347 -0.92 28.89 -2.07
CA GLN A 347 -0.05 29.57 -3.03
C GLN A 347 -0.72 29.60 -4.40
N ARG A 348 -0.22 30.41 -5.35
CA ARG A 348 -0.78 30.55 -6.70
C ARG A 348 0.29 30.59 -7.76
N VAL A 349 0.09 29.89 -8.85
CA VAL A 349 0.77 30.07 -10.13
C VAL A 349 -0.19 30.67 -11.16
N SER A 350 0.35 31.47 -12.09
CA SER A 350 -0.44 32.12 -13.15
C SER A 350 0.24 31.96 -14.51
N PHE A 351 -0.55 31.92 -15.59
CA PHE A 351 -0.03 31.97 -16.97
C PHE A 351 0.31 33.44 -17.32
N LYS A 352 1.54 33.69 -17.73
CA LYS A 352 1.99 35.02 -18.13
C LYS A 352 3.09 34.94 -19.21
N ASP A 353 2.90 35.66 -20.30
CA ASP A 353 3.90 35.80 -21.38
C ASP A 353 4.41 34.44 -21.92
N GLY A 354 3.50 33.45 -22.02
CA GLY A 354 3.83 32.09 -22.49
C GLY A 354 4.49 31.20 -21.43
N ARG A 355 4.62 31.67 -20.18
CA ARG A 355 5.35 31.01 -19.08
C ARG A 355 4.52 30.93 -17.81
N ILE A 356 5.05 30.23 -16.82
CA ILE A 356 4.50 30.12 -15.47
C ILE A 356 5.05 31.27 -14.62
N SER A 357 4.18 32.12 -14.11
CA SER A 357 4.53 33.17 -13.14
C SER A 357 4.30 32.65 -11.71
N TYR A 358 5.36 32.61 -10.91
CA TYR A 358 5.31 32.26 -9.49
C TYR A 358 6.24 33.14 -8.69
N ASN A 359 5.71 33.79 -7.63
CA ASN A 359 6.44 34.77 -6.76
C ASN A 359 7.20 35.84 -7.56
N GLY A 360 6.62 36.31 -8.68
CA GLY A 360 7.21 37.37 -9.51
C GLY A 360 8.32 36.89 -10.48
N VAL A 361 8.62 35.60 -10.52
CA VAL A 361 9.59 34.99 -11.42
C VAL A 361 8.85 34.20 -12.51
N LEU A 362 9.39 34.15 -13.71
CA LEU A 362 8.85 33.37 -14.85
C LEU A 362 9.65 32.08 -15.03
N TYR A 363 8.94 30.97 -15.17
CA TYR A 363 9.47 29.62 -15.35
C TYR A 363 8.91 28.99 -16.63
N ASP A 364 9.69 28.19 -17.31
CA ASP A 364 9.23 27.33 -18.40
C ASP A 364 8.53 26.08 -17.84
N GLU A 365 9.13 25.47 -16.80
CA GLU A 365 8.58 24.40 -15.97
C GLU A 365 8.86 24.71 -14.49
N LEU A 366 7.97 24.30 -13.59
CA LEU A 366 8.12 24.51 -12.15
C LEU A 366 7.78 23.21 -11.40
N TYR A 367 8.70 22.78 -10.55
CA TYR A 367 8.57 21.53 -9.79
C TYR A 367 8.54 21.81 -8.29
N PHE A 368 7.64 21.11 -7.60
CA PHE A 368 7.62 20.99 -6.14
C PHE A 368 7.78 19.49 -5.83
N GLU A 369 9.02 19.11 -5.58
CA GLU A 369 9.33 17.72 -5.27
C GLU A 369 8.71 17.33 -3.93
N ALA A 370 8.05 16.18 -3.89
CA ALA A 370 7.68 15.58 -2.64
C ALA A 370 8.96 15.31 -1.85
N VAL A 371 9.03 15.79 -0.63
CA VAL A 371 9.97 15.24 0.33
C VAL A 371 9.45 13.83 0.64
N THR A 372 9.89 12.87 -0.17
CA THR A 372 9.47 11.48 -0.10
C THR A 372 9.96 10.89 1.21
N GLU A 373 9.08 10.94 2.18
CA GLU A 373 9.23 10.14 3.38
C GLU A 373 8.65 8.78 3.03
N SER A 374 9.53 7.87 2.67
CA SER A 374 9.19 6.54 2.16
C SER A 374 8.45 5.72 3.21
N THR A 375 7.14 5.76 3.15
CA THR A 375 6.26 4.67 3.56
C THR A 375 6.12 3.68 2.39
N MET A 376 5.60 2.49 2.60
CA MET A 376 5.34 1.50 1.53
C MET A 376 4.49 2.12 0.42
N PHE A 377 3.59 3.03 0.78
CA PHE A 377 2.79 3.87 -0.12
C PHE A 377 2.98 5.35 0.23
N ALA A 378 2.95 6.20 -0.79
CA ALA A 378 3.17 7.63 -0.62
C ALA A 378 2.08 8.31 0.23
N GLU A 379 2.51 9.24 1.09
CA GLU A 379 1.62 10.13 1.84
C GLU A 379 1.31 11.41 1.04
N PRO A 380 0.21 12.13 1.36
CA PRO A 380 -0.10 13.40 0.70
C PRO A 380 1.05 14.40 0.83
N SER A 381 1.46 14.99 -0.30
CA SER A 381 2.54 15.97 -0.39
C SER A 381 2.05 17.37 -0.78
N PHE A 382 0.95 17.47 -1.54
CA PHE A 382 0.36 18.74 -1.94
C PHE A 382 -1.17 18.68 -2.05
N ILE A 383 -1.78 19.87 -2.11
CA ILE A 383 -3.22 20.07 -2.33
C ILE A 383 -3.38 20.93 -3.59
N LEU A 384 -4.32 20.57 -4.46
CA LEU A 384 -4.85 21.43 -5.52
C LEU A 384 -6.26 21.85 -5.16
N TYR A 385 -6.54 23.14 -5.30
CA TYR A 385 -7.80 23.76 -4.94
C TYR A 385 -8.71 23.91 -6.17
N GLY A 386 -9.99 23.59 -6.01
CA GLY A 386 -10.99 23.79 -7.06
C GLY A 386 -10.81 22.87 -8.27
N VAL A 387 -10.34 21.65 -8.09
CA VAL A 387 -10.24 20.64 -9.17
C VAL A 387 -11.64 20.25 -9.63
N THR A 388 -11.93 20.41 -10.93
CA THR A 388 -13.20 19.97 -11.51
C THR A 388 -13.17 18.46 -11.74
N ILE A 389 -14.14 17.74 -11.19
CA ILE A 389 -14.34 16.30 -11.37
C ILE A 389 -15.65 16.04 -12.09
N GLY A 390 -15.71 14.93 -12.87
CA GLY A 390 -16.90 14.53 -13.63
C GLY A 390 -17.21 15.48 -14.77
N VAL A 391 -16.19 15.91 -15.50
CA VAL A 391 -16.30 16.89 -16.59
C VAL A 391 -17.33 16.42 -17.64
N GLY A 392 -18.39 17.21 -17.84
CA GLY A 392 -19.46 16.91 -18.79
C GLY A 392 -20.50 15.88 -18.29
N PHE A 393 -20.45 15.45 -17.04
CA PHE A 393 -21.46 14.61 -16.40
C PHE A 393 -22.40 15.43 -15.52
N HIS A 394 -23.57 14.87 -15.20
CA HIS A 394 -24.60 15.54 -14.37
C HIS A 394 -24.13 15.81 -12.92
N TRP A 395 -23.05 15.19 -12.48
CA TRP A 395 -22.43 15.34 -11.15
C TRP A 395 -21.15 16.18 -11.16
N GLU A 396 -20.86 16.90 -12.26
CA GLU A 396 -19.72 17.82 -12.36
C GLU A 396 -19.70 18.80 -11.19
N ARG A 397 -18.54 18.90 -10.51
CA ARG A 397 -18.33 19.82 -9.40
C ARG A 397 -16.85 20.12 -9.18
N GLN A 398 -16.57 21.19 -8.43
CA GLN A 398 -15.24 21.53 -7.98
C GLN A 398 -15.00 20.99 -6.56
N VAL A 399 -13.82 20.41 -6.33
CA VAL A 399 -13.40 19.87 -5.03
C VAL A 399 -11.92 20.15 -4.81
N ASP A 400 -11.54 20.33 -3.55
CA ASP A 400 -10.13 20.41 -3.18
C ASP A 400 -9.57 19.00 -3.03
N GLN A 401 -8.44 18.70 -3.69
CA GLN A 401 -7.89 17.35 -3.72
C GLN A 401 -6.46 17.30 -3.20
N LYS A 402 -6.15 16.23 -2.45
CA LYS A 402 -4.83 15.93 -1.91
C LYS A 402 -4.14 14.88 -2.77
N PHE A 403 -2.87 15.11 -3.08
CA PHE A 403 -2.07 14.23 -3.91
C PHE A 403 -0.76 13.86 -3.23
N ALA A 404 -0.26 12.67 -3.55
CA ALA A 404 1.09 12.25 -3.25
C ALA A 404 2.02 12.54 -4.43
N GLY A 405 3.34 12.39 -4.24
CA GLY A 405 4.32 12.56 -5.31
C GLY A 405 4.69 14.01 -5.57
N THR A 406 5.24 14.29 -6.74
CA THR A 406 5.75 15.60 -7.16
C THR A 406 4.67 16.38 -7.92
N LEU A 407 4.51 17.66 -7.61
CA LEU A 407 3.71 18.60 -8.37
C LEU A 407 4.58 19.30 -9.41
N LYS A 408 4.22 19.16 -10.68
CA LYS A 408 4.83 19.81 -11.83
C LYS A 408 3.84 20.79 -12.44
N PHE A 409 4.27 22.00 -12.77
CA PHE A 409 3.53 22.93 -13.61
C PHE A 409 4.21 23.11 -14.94
N ILE A 410 3.42 23.14 -16.02
CA ILE A 410 3.87 23.42 -17.39
C ILE A 410 2.99 24.49 -18.02
N ALA A 411 3.57 25.31 -18.89
CA ALA A 411 2.84 26.32 -19.69
C ALA A 411 2.58 25.76 -21.09
N ALA A 412 1.34 25.49 -21.42
CA ALA A 412 0.94 24.95 -22.70
C ALA A 412 -0.46 25.44 -23.09
N GLU A 413 -0.75 25.57 -24.40
CA GLU A 413 -2.06 25.95 -24.93
C GLU A 413 -2.64 27.25 -24.31
N GLY A 414 -1.77 28.20 -23.97
CA GLY A 414 -2.18 29.48 -23.37
C GLY A 414 -2.66 29.39 -21.91
N LYS A 415 -2.29 28.33 -21.18
CA LYS A 415 -2.67 28.04 -19.79
C LYS A 415 -1.50 27.45 -19.00
N VAL A 416 -1.65 27.44 -17.67
CA VAL A 416 -0.84 26.57 -16.81
C VAL A 416 -1.58 25.24 -16.63
N TRP A 417 -0.83 24.15 -16.73
CA TRP A 417 -1.28 22.80 -16.40
C TRP A 417 -0.62 22.32 -15.12
N ALA A 418 -1.41 21.77 -14.21
CA ALA A 418 -0.90 21.06 -13.04
C ALA A 418 -0.83 19.56 -13.35
N VAL A 419 0.38 19.00 -13.24
CA VAL A 419 0.69 17.61 -13.52
C VAL A 419 1.24 16.96 -12.24
N ASN A 420 0.74 15.80 -11.89
CA ASN A 420 1.25 15.00 -10.78
C ASN A 420 2.21 13.92 -11.28
N ILE A 421 3.45 13.93 -10.83
CA ILE A 421 4.41 12.85 -11.06
C ILE A 421 4.34 11.90 -9.88
N ILE A 422 3.93 10.66 -10.14
CA ILE A 422 3.66 9.67 -9.08
C ILE A 422 4.09 8.26 -9.53
N GLY A 423 4.42 7.40 -8.58
CA GLY A 423 4.65 5.99 -8.85
C GLY A 423 3.36 5.26 -9.24
N VAL A 424 3.46 4.26 -10.12
CA VAL A 424 2.29 3.51 -10.63
C VAL A 424 1.48 2.86 -9.52
N GLU A 425 2.12 2.29 -8.51
CA GLU A 425 1.40 1.64 -7.40
C GLU A 425 0.66 2.64 -6.51
N ASP A 426 1.25 3.81 -6.27
CA ASP A 426 0.59 4.89 -5.55
C ASP A 426 -0.56 5.51 -6.38
N TYR A 427 -0.41 5.61 -7.70
CA TYR A 427 -1.48 5.99 -8.63
C TYR A 427 -2.66 5.02 -8.54
N LEU A 428 -2.40 3.71 -8.49
CA LEU A 428 -3.44 2.69 -8.41
C LEU A 428 -4.26 2.75 -7.11
N LEU A 429 -3.68 3.17 -5.99
CA LEU A 429 -4.44 3.40 -4.75
C LEU A 429 -5.58 4.39 -4.98
N SER A 430 -5.29 5.48 -5.70
CA SER A 430 -6.27 6.49 -6.05
C SER A 430 -7.29 5.99 -7.07
N VAL A 431 -6.83 5.37 -8.16
CA VAL A 431 -7.70 4.86 -9.22
C VAL A 431 -8.72 3.87 -8.65
N ILE A 432 -8.26 2.87 -7.91
CA ILE A 432 -9.15 1.84 -7.34
C ILE A 432 -10.15 2.47 -6.37
N SER A 433 -9.70 3.38 -5.50
CA SER A 433 -10.57 4.05 -4.53
C SER A 433 -11.55 5.05 -5.19
N SER A 434 -11.24 5.55 -6.40
CA SER A 434 -12.09 6.47 -7.16
C SER A 434 -13.08 5.75 -8.06
N GLU A 435 -12.72 4.57 -8.58
CA GLU A 435 -13.56 3.73 -9.43
C GLU A 435 -14.51 2.84 -8.62
N MET A 436 -14.04 2.32 -7.46
CA MET A 436 -14.71 1.35 -6.62
C MET A 436 -14.79 1.82 -5.17
N LYS A 437 -15.66 1.22 -4.36
CA LYS A 437 -15.61 1.43 -2.92
C LYS A 437 -14.41 0.71 -2.30
N ALA A 438 -13.75 1.39 -1.38
CA ALA A 438 -12.59 0.85 -0.65
C ALA A 438 -12.90 -0.43 0.17
N SER A 439 -14.19 -0.71 0.42
CA SER A 439 -14.70 -1.90 1.12
C SER A 439 -15.04 -3.07 0.20
N ALA A 440 -14.76 -2.99 -1.10
CA ALA A 440 -15.04 -4.07 -2.05
C ALA A 440 -14.20 -5.33 -1.76
N GLY A 441 -14.63 -6.47 -2.28
CA GLY A 441 -13.98 -7.76 -2.07
C GLY A 441 -12.54 -7.77 -2.57
N LEU A 442 -11.63 -8.39 -1.80
CA LEU A 442 -10.19 -8.37 -2.05
C LEU A 442 -9.83 -8.91 -3.45
N GLU A 443 -10.39 -10.05 -3.86
CA GLU A 443 -10.08 -10.65 -5.15
C GLU A 443 -10.55 -9.81 -6.35
N PHE A 444 -11.69 -9.15 -6.21
CA PHE A 444 -12.16 -8.18 -7.20
C PHE A 444 -11.21 -6.97 -7.30
N LEU A 445 -10.78 -6.41 -6.15
CA LEU A 445 -9.83 -5.29 -6.13
C LEU A 445 -8.45 -5.67 -6.68
N LYS A 446 -7.98 -6.90 -6.42
CA LYS A 446 -6.74 -7.43 -7.03
C LYS A 446 -6.84 -7.49 -8.56
N ALA A 447 -7.93 -8.04 -9.08
CA ALA A 447 -8.17 -8.08 -10.52
C ALA A 447 -8.19 -6.66 -11.11
N HIS A 448 -8.84 -5.71 -10.42
CA HIS A 448 -8.89 -4.31 -10.85
C HIS A 448 -7.52 -3.63 -10.81
N ALA A 449 -6.70 -3.90 -9.79
CA ALA A 449 -5.32 -3.39 -9.70
C ALA A 449 -4.47 -3.86 -10.89
N VAL A 450 -4.54 -5.15 -11.23
CA VAL A 450 -3.80 -5.72 -12.36
C VAL A 450 -4.22 -5.09 -13.69
N ILE A 451 -5.53 -4.98 -13.97
CA ILE A 451 -6.00 -4.41 -15.25
C ILE A 451 -5.69 -2.92 -15.36
N SER A 452 -5.86 -2.15 -14.28
CA SER A 452 -5.54 -0.72 -14.28
C SER A 452 -4.05 -0.47 -14.50
N ARG A 453 -3.19 -1.30 -13.90
CA ARG A 453 -1.74 -1.28 -14.12
C ARG A 453 -1.39 -1.66 -15.56
N SER A 454 -1.96 -2.74 -16.07
CA SER A 454 -1.72 -3.20 -17.45
C SER A 454 -2.11 -2.14 -18.45
N TRP A 455 -3.26 -1.50 -18.27
CA TRP A 455 -3.76 -0.45 -19.13
C TRP A 455 -2.82 0.77 -19.12
N VAL A 456 -2.49 1.34 -17.96
CA VAL A 456 -1.64 2.53 -17.89
C VAL A 456 -0.22 2.26 -18.41
N MET A 457 0.34 1.08 -18.10
CA MET A 457 1.67 0.71 -18.57
C MET A 457 1.70 0.45 -20.09
N SER A 458 0.63 -0.09 -20.67
CA SER A 458 0.52 -0.22 -22.13
C SER A 458 0.48 1.15 -22.82
N ARG A 459 -0.16 2.15 -22.18
CA ARG A 459 -0.16 3.55 -22.67
C ARG A 459 1.23 4.17 -22.68
N ILE A 460 1.93 4.07 -21.57
CA ILE A 460 3.31 4.59 -21.43
C ILE A 460 4.24 3.94 -22.46
N ALA A 461 4.13 2.61 -22.65
CA ALA A 461 4.95 1.88 -23.62
C ALA A 461 4.70 2.28 -25.09
N GLN A 462 3.50 2.79 -25.40
CA GLN A 462 3.12 3.20 -26.75
C GLN A 462 3.46 4.68 -27.07
N ARG A 463 3.65 5.52 -26.03
CA ARG A 463 3.89 6.97 -26.19
C ARG A 463 5.06 7.32 -27.14
N GLY A 464 6.09 6.50 -27.20
CA GLY A 464 7.25 6.72 -28.10
C GLY A 464 7.08 6.20 -29.52
N ARG A 465 6.08 5.34 -29.77
CA ARG A 465 5.95 4.64 -31.08
C ARG A 465 5.04 5.34 -32.08
N HIS A 466 4.20 6.29 -31.64
CA HIS A 466 3.14 6.89 -32.46
C HIS A 466 3.43 8.33 -32.95
N GLN A 467 4.65 8.84 -32.88
CA GLN A 467 4.97 10.20 -33.32
C GLN A 467 4.97 10.39 -34.85
N GLU A 468 4.76 9.37 -35.66
CA GLU A 468 4.97 9.46 -37.12
C GLU A 468 3.72 9.43 -38.02
N THR A 469 2.51 9.16 -37.50
CA THR A 469 1.32 9.11 -38.39
C THR A 469 0.07 9.68 -37.77
N HIS A 470 -0.12 10.99 -37.88
CA HIS A 470 -1.40 11.63 -37.64
C HIS A 470 -2.00 12.15 -38.95
N GLU A 471 -2.78 11.32 -39.62
CA GLU A 471 -3.86 11.85 -40.45
C GLU A 471 -5.02 12.20 -39.50
N GLU A 472 -5.30 13.51 -39.34
CA GLU A 472 -6.62 13.94 -38.88
C GLU A 472 -7.65 13.37 -39.85
N VAL A 473 -8.30 12.29 -39.45
CA VAL A 473 -9.47 11.80 -40.21
C VAL A 473 -10.50 12.92 -40.15
N SER A 474 -10.69 13.62 -41.24
CA SER A 474 -11.75 14.64 -41.39
C SER A 474 -13.06 14.01 -40.94
N PRO A 475 -13.74 14.56 -39.92
CA PRO A 475 -14.90 13.90 -39.30
C PRO A 475 -16.12 13.80 -40.21
N ILE A 476 -16.06 14.36 -41.41
CA ILE A 476 -17.16 14.29 -42.36
C ILE A 476 -16.60 13.98 -43.76
N GLU A 477 -16.59 12.71 -44.16
CA GLU A 477 -16.45 12.29 -45.53
C GLU A 477 -17.83 11.90 -46.09
N GLY A 478 -18.39 12.74 -46.96
CA GLY A 478 -19.67 12.47 -47.62
C GLY A 478 -20.88 12.40 -46.70
N GLU A 479 -21.47 11.20 -46.54
CA GLU A 479 -22.68 10.93 -45.75
C GLU A 479 -22.38 10.29 -44.38
N GLU A 480 -21.13 10.31 -43.93
CA GLU A 480 -20.70 9.65 -42.68
C GLU A 480 -19.92 10.59 -41.76
N TYR A 481 -20.13 10.41 -40.45
CA TYR A 481 -19.39 11.03 -39.35
C TYR A 481 -18.93 9.93 -38.42
N ILE A 482 -17.72 9.40 -38.61
CA ILE A 482 -17.14 8.33 -37.81
C ILE A 482 -15.97 8.91 -36.99
N LYS A 483 -16.12 8.95 -35.67
CA LYS A 483 -15.09 9.46 -34.77
C LYS A 483 -14.96 8.55 -33.54
N TRP A 484 -13.73 8.31 -33.13
CA TRP A 484 -13.40 7.73 -31.83
C TRP A 484 -12.39 8.63 -31.14
N PHE A 485 -12.30 8.50 -29.83
CA PHE A 485 -11.36 9.24 -29.03
C PHE A 485 -10.17 8.31 -28.77
N ASP A 486 -9.00 8.69 -29.28
CA ASP A 486 -7.78 7.91 -29.16
C ASP A 486 -6.88 8.45 -28.05
N GLN A 487 -5.77 7.74 -27.84
CA GLN A 487 -4.75 7.96 -26.83
C GLN A 487 -4.00 9.30 -26.95
N GLN A 488 -4.11 9.95 -28.08
CA GLN A 488 -3.28 11.08 -28.50
C GLN A 488 -3.74 12.44 -27.98
N ASP A 489 -4.82 12.49 -27.23
CA ASP A 489 -5.35 13.74 -26.67
C ASP A 489 -4.48 14.32 -25.55
N HIS A 490 -3.38 13.62 -25.16
CA HIS A 490 -2.46 14.07 -24.10
C HIS A 490 -1.04 14.23 -24.62
N LEU A 491 -0.69 15.47 -25.02
CA LEU A 491 0.65 15.80 -25.54
C LEU A 491 1.69 16.02 -24.43
N PHE A 492 1.23 16.41 -23.21
CA PHE A 492 2.09 16.95 -22.17
C PHE A 492 2.23 16.06 -20.93
N PHE A 493 1.47 14.98 -20.86
CA PHE A 493 1.47 14.02 -19.74
C PHE A 493 0.99 12.64 -20.23
N ASP A 494 1.14 11.60 -19.41
CA ASP A 494 0.83 10.22 -19.81
C ASP A 494 -0.68 9.93 -19.83
N VAL A 495 -1.39 10.38 -18.79
CA VAL A 495 -2.84 10.18 -18.62
C VAL A 495 -3.47 11.41 -17.94
N CYS A 496 -4.77 11.63 -18.14
CA CYS A 496 -5.51 12.62 -17.37
C CYS A 496 -6.16 11.99 -16.14
N ALA A 497 -6.61 12.84 -15.22
CA ALA A 497 -7.27 12.45 -13.98
C ALA A 497 -8.77 12.12 -14.14
N ASP A 498 -9.35 12.30 -15.33
CA ASP A 498 -10.80 12.19 -15.60
C ASP A 498 -11.17 10.85 -16.26
N ASP A 499 -12.47 10.60 -16.39
CA ASP A 499 -13.10 9.40 -16.98
C ASP A 499 -12.65 9.07 -18.43
N HIS A 500 -11.99 10.00 -19.13
CA HIS A 500 -11.36 9.73 -20.43
C HIS A 500 -10.25 8.67 -20.33
N CYS A 501 -9.46 8.70 -19.25
CA CYS A 501 -8.43 7.71 -18.95
C CYS A 501 -8.89 6.76 -17.85
N GLN A 502 -8.46 6.99 -16.64
CA GLN A 502 -8.91 6.30 -15.42
C GLN A 502 -9.17 7.37 -14.37
N ARG A 503 -10.26 7.24 -13.63
CA ARG A 503 -10.62 8.22 -12.61
C ARG A 503 -9.56 8.27 -11.52
N TYR A 504 -8.86 9.42 -11.43
CA TYR A 504 -7.78 9.65 -10.48
C TYR A 504 -8.08 10.89 -9.63
N GLN A 505 -8.41 10.71 -8.36
CA GLN A 505 -8.79 11.81 -7.44
C GLN A 505 -7.78 12.02 -6.30
N GLY A 506 -6.54 11.60 -6.50
CA GLY A 506 -5.49 11.66 -5.48
C GLY A 506 -5.82 10.82 -4.25
N LEU A 507 -5.25 11.19 -3.11
CA LEU A 507 -5.47 10.55 -1.81
C LEU A 507 -6.59 11.21 -0.99
N THR A 508 -7.46 11.99 -1.62
CA THR A 508 -8.63 12.64 -0.99
C THR A 508 -9.68 11.59 -0.62
N MET A 509 -9.87 10.61 -1.50
CA MET A 509 -10.72 9.46 -1.22
C MET A 509 -10.04 8.55 -0.19
N ALA A 510 -10.81 8.08 0.79
CA ALA A 510 -10.29 7.19 1.83
C ALA A 510 -9.74 5.90 1.21
N VAL A 511 -8.44 5.73 1.28
CA VAL A 511 -7.77 4.49 0.86
C VAL A 511 -7.92 3.48 2.00
N GLY A 512 -8.82 2.49 1.83
CA GLY A 512 -9.01 1.42 2.81
C GLY A 512 -7.85 0.41 2.81
N ASP A 513 -7.69 -0.31 3.93
CA ASP A 513 -6.67 -1.36 4.07
C ASP A 513 -6.82 -2.46 3.00
N THR A 514 -8.05 -2.75 2.54
CA THR A 514 -8.29 -3.75 1.50
C THR A 514 -7.72 -3.32 0.14
N VAL A 515 -7.82 -2.03 -0.20
CA VAL A 515 -7.21 -1.48 -1.43
C VAL A 515 -5.68 -1.57 -1.35
N ARG A 516 -5.09 -1.18 -0.20
CA ARG A 516 -3.64 -1.30 0.02
C ARG A 516 -3.17 -2.74 -0.12
N LYS A 517 -3.89 -3.69 0.49
CA LYS A 517 -3.61 -5.13 0.36
C LYS A 517 -3.73 -5.61 -1.08
N ALA A 518 -4.74 -5.17 -1.83
CA ALA A 518 -4.93 -5.57 -3.21
C ALA A 518 -3.77 -5.11 -4.10
N VAL A 519 -3.33 -3.85 -3.98
CA VAL A 519 -2.19 -3.30 -4.73
C VAL A 519 -0.89 -3.99 -4.30
N ASP A 520 -0.66 -4.15 -3.00
CA ASP A 520 0.54 -4.80 -2.46
C ASP A 520 0.69 -6.26 -2.94
N GLN A 521 -0.38 -7.05 -2.82
CA GLN A 521 -0.37 -8.47 -3.21
C GLN A 521 -0.32 -8.70 -4.73
N THR A 522 -0.56 -7.67 -5.52
CA THR A 522 -0.45 -7.72 -6.99
C THR A 522 0.64 -6.78 -7.53
N TRP A 523 1.56 -6.33 -6.68
CA TRP A 523 2.60 -5.37 -7.04
C TRP A 523 3.35 -5.78 -8.28
N GLY A 524 3.41 -4.88 -9.27
CA GLY A 524 4.10 -5.10 -10.53
C GLY A 524 3.50 -6.18 -11.45
N LEU A 525 2.38 -6.83 -11.08
CA LEU A 525 1.72 -7.83 -11.93
C LEU A 525 0.90 -7.15 -13.02
N VAL A 526 1.08 -7.57 -14.25
CA VAL A 526 0.38 -7.09 -15.45
C VAL A 526 -0.11 -8.25 -16.30
N LEU A 527 -1.10 -7.96 -17.16
CA LEU A 527 -1.53 -8.88 -18.21
C LEU A 527 -0.67 -8.68 -19.46
N LYS A 528 -0.21 -9.78 -20.03
CA LYS A 528 0.54 -9.85 -21.28
C LYS A 528 -0.12 -10.79 -22.27
N TYR A 529 0.03 -10.50 -23.54
CA TYR A 529 -0.30 -11.42 -24.62
C TYR A 529 0.96 -11.60 -25.49
N GLY A 530 1.61 -12.75 -25.38
CA GLY A 530 3.00 -12.89 -25.81
C GLY A 530 3.90 -11.96 -25.00
N ASP A 531 4.72 -11.18 -25.69
CA ASP A 531 5.65 -10.22 -25.06
C ASP A 531 5.03 -8.82 -24.87
N GLU A 532 3.79 -8.58 -25.33
CA GLU A 532 3.15 -7.27 -25.29
C GLU A 532 2.23 -7.10 -24.09
N LEU A 533 2.23 -5.88 -23.52
CA LEU A 533 1.29 -5.49 -22.48
C LEU A 533 -0.13 -5.39 -23.04
N CYS A 534 -1.11 -5.97 -22.34
CA CYS A 534 -2.51 -5.87 -22.72
C CYS A 534 -3.07 -4.47 -22.50
N ASP A 535 -3.77 -3.90 -23.50
CA ASP A 535 -4.70 -2.78 -23.33
C ASP A 535 -5.95 -3.30 -22.60
N ALA A 536 -5.84 -3.43 -21.27
CA ALA A 536 -6.83 -4.11 -20.43
C ALA A 536 -8.03 -3.20 -20.13
N ARG A 537 -8.93 -3.03 -21.11
CA ARG A 537 -10.14 -2.21 -21.01
C ARG A 537 -11.16 -2.79 -20.02
N PHE A 538 -11.91 -1.91 -19.38
CA PHE A 538 -12.99 -2.30 -18.47
C PHE A 538 -14.18 -1.31 -18.56
N SER A 539 -15.36 -1.78 -18.21
CA SER A 539 -16.57 -0.94 -18.17
C SER A 539 -17.51 -1.36 -17.04
N LYS A 540 -18.44 -0.49 -16.67
CA LYS A 540 -19.36 -0.70 -15.55
C LYS A 540 -20.18 -1.99 -15.69
N CYS A 541 -20.86 -2.19 -16.86
CA CYS A 541 -21.70 -3.35 -17.12
C CYS A 541 -21.70 -3.72 -18.61
N CYS A 542 -21.31 -4.96 -18.95
CA CYS A 542 -21.33 -5.43 -20.33
C CYS A 542 -22.76 -5.67 -20.88
N GLY A 543 -23.76 -5.89 -19.99
CA GLY A 543 -25.14 -6.18 -20.37
C GLY A 543 -25.40 -7.65 -20.72
N GLY A 544 -24.48 -8.55 -20.32
CA GLY A 544 -24.57 -10.00 -20.50
C GLY A 544 -23.58 -10.59 -21.51
N ARG A 545 -22.91 -9.76 -22.30
CA ARG A 545 -21.86 -10.16 -23.26
C ARG A 545 -20.86 -9.03 -23.46
N MET A 546 -19.56 -9.34 -23.47
CA MET A 546 -18.51 -8.39 -23.81
C MET A 546 -18.58 -7.99 -25.27
N GLU A 547 -17.97 -6.84 -25.59
CA GLU A 547 -17.94 -6.26 -26.93
C GLU A 547 -16.56 -6.36 -27.57
N LEU A 548 -16.50 -6.23 -28.91
CA LEU A 548 -15.27 -6.08 -29.69
C LEU A 548 -14.69 -4.68 -29.54
N PHE A 549 -13.36 -4.59 -29.54
CA PHE A 549 -12.63 -3.32 -29.48
C PHE A 549 -12.97 -2.40 -30.67
N SER A 550 -13.07 -2.98 -31.88
CA SER A 550 -13.39 -2.25 -33.12
C SER A 550 -14.78 -1.61 -33.16
N THR A 551 -15.70 -2.03 -32.29
CA THR A 551 -17.02 -1.36 -32.14
C THR A 551 -16.87 0.04 -31.52
N CYS A 552 -15.87 0.24 -30.67
CA CYS A 552 -15.70 1.46 -29.85
C CYS A 552 -14.57 2.36 -30.38
N TRP A 553 -13.51 1.76 -30.92
CA TRP A 553 -12.30 2.46 -31.34
C TRP A 553 -11.89 2.09 -32.79
N GLU A 554 -10.57 2.03 -33.05
CA GLU A 554 -10.02 1.68 -34.36
C GLU A 554 -10.43 0.28 -34.83
N GLU A 555 -10.28 0.03 -36.14
CA GLU A 555 -10.67 -1.23 -36.78
C GLU A 555 -9.63 -2.35 -36.54
N LYS A 556 -9.39 -2.65 -35.26
CA LYS A 556 -8.59 -3.80 -34.84
C LYS A 556 -9.24 -4.49 -33.63
N ASP A 557 -9.03 -5.78 -33.48
CA ASP A 557 -9.56 -6.56 -32.36
C ASP A 557 -8.41 -7.35 -31.72
N PRO A 558 -7.87 -6.87 -30.58
CA PRO A 558 -6.85 -7.59 -29.85
C PRO A 558 -7.33 -9.00 -29.46
N PRO A 559 -6.51 -10.04 -29.62
CA PRO A 559 -6.95 -11.43 -29.50
C PRO A 559 -7.38 -11.83 -28.07
N TYR A 560 -7.03 -11.04 -27.08
CA TYR A 560 -7.44 -11.21 -25.67
C TYR A 560 -8.71 -10.43 -25.30
N LEU A 561 -9.24 -9.55 -26.17
CA LEU A 561 -10.50 -8.82 -25.96
C LEU A 561 -11.62 -9.49 -26.79
N LYS A 562 -12.14 -10.60 -26.29
CA LYS A 562 -13.15 -11.40 -26.99
C LYS A 562 -14.57 -11.09 -26.52
N PRO A 563 -15.56 -11.11 -27.44
CA PRO A 563 -16.96 -10.84 -27.13
C PRO A 563 -17.66 -12.09 -26.54
N LEU A 564 -17.14 -12.61 -25.43
CA LEU A 564 -17.68 -13.79 -24.75
C LEU A 564 -18.95 -13.45 -23.93
N PRO A 565 -19.85 -14.42 -23.67
CA PRO A 565 -20.89 -14.26 -22.68
C PRO A 565 -20.31 -14.06 -21.28
N ASP A 566 -20.96 -13.20 -20.49
CA ASP A 566 -20.61 -12.95 -19.08
C ASP A 566 -21.20 -14.03 -18.15
N THR A 567 -20.97 -15.30 -18.48
CA THR A 567 -21.52 -16.47 -17.77
C THR A 567 -20.41 -17.46 -17.46
N PRO A 568 -20.59 -18.36 -16.45
CA PRO A 568 -19.65 -19.42 -16.21
C PRO A 568 -19.44 -20.31 -17.46
N SER A 569 -18.20 -20.70 -17.73
CA SER A 569 -17.84 -21.47 -18.94
C SER A 569 -18.48 -22.86 -19.04
N TRP A 570 -18.96 -23.42 -17.92
CA TRP A 570 -19.63 -24.75 -17.84
C TRP A 570 -21.16 -24.67 -17.86
N ALA A 571 -21.74 -23.45 -17.85
CA ALA A 571 -23.17 -23.26 -17.67
C ALA A 571 -23.87 -23.15 -19.01
N GLY A 572 -24.63 -24.15 -19.33
CA GLY A 572 -25.64 -24.09 -20.39
C GLY A 572 -26.91 -23.40 -19.87
N GLY A 573 -26.98 -22.05 -19.94
CA GLY A 573 -28.19 -21.31 -19.66
C GLY A 573 -28.29 -20.63 -18.30
N GLU A 574 -27.19 -20.41 -17.58
CA GLU A 574 -27.19 -19.56 -16.38
C GLU A 574 -27.27 -18.08 -16.73
N ASP A 575 -27.84 -17.28 -15.80
CA ASP A 575 -27.88 -15.82 -15.92
C ASP A 575 -26.46 -15.22 -15.94
N PRO A 576 -26.21 -14.18 -16.74
CA PRO A 576 -24.95 -13.46 -16.73
C PRO A 576 -24.59 -12.94 -15.34
N PHE A 577 -23.30 -12.96 -14.98
CA PHE A 577 -22.83 -12.44 -13.70
C PHE A 577 -23.29 -11.01 -13.44
N CYS A 578 -23.29 -10.15 -14.46
CA CYS A 578 -23.72 -8.77 -14.31
C CYS A 578 -25.26 -8.58 -14.23
N ASN A 579 -26.08 -9.65 -14.38
CA ASN A 579 -27.51 -9.61 -14.13
C ASN A 579 -27.79 -9.85 -12.63
N THR A 580 -27.48 -8.90 -11.79
CA THR A 580 -27.64 -9.01 -10.33
C THR A 580 -28.42 -7.84 -9.76
N SER A 581 -29.22 -8.14 -8.73
CA SER A 581 -29.90 -7.15 -7.88
C SER A 581 -29.35 -7.16 -6.44
N ASP A 582 -28.26 -7.91 -6.17
CA ASP A 582 -27.64 -8.00 -4.85
C ASP A 582 -27.00 -6.65 -4.48
N GLU A 583 -27.64 -5.94 -3.55
CA GLU A 583 -27.19 -4.63 -3.08
C GLU A 583 -25.81 -4.68 -2.41
N SER A 584 -25.45 -5.81 -1.81
CA SER A 584 -24.13 -5.98 -1.19
C SER A 584 -23.00 -6.00 -2.23
N VAL A 585 -23.27 -6.53 -3.41
CA VAL A 585 -22.35 -6.55 -4.55
C VAL A 585 -22.39 -5.21 -5.30
N LEU A 586 -23.58 -4.70 -5.60
CA LEU A 586 -23.75 -3.44 -6.33
C LEU A 586 -23.10 -2.27 -5.57
N SER A 587 -23.21 -2.25 -4.24
CA SER A 587 -22.58 -1.22 -3.42
C SER A 587 -21.04 -1.22 -3.49
N GLN A 588 -20.40 -2.27 -3.99
CA GLN A 588 -18.95 -2.33 -4.19
C GLN A 588 -18.50 -1.58 -5.46
N VAL A 589 -19.35 -1.56 -6.48
CA VAL A 589 -19.06 -1.04 -7.83
C VAL A 589 -19.71 0.32 -8.09
N LEU A 590 -20.94 0.51 -7.57
CA LEU A 590 -21.67 1.75 -7.71
C LEU A 590 -21.26 2.70 -6.57
N ASN A 591 -20.63 3.82 -6.92
CA ASN A 591 -20.36 4.88 -5.96
C ASN A 591 -21.65 5.62 -5.57
N ASP A 592 -21.58 6.56 -4.63
CA ASP A 592 -22.76 7.22 -4.06
C ASP A 592 -23.62 7.96 -5.10
N TYR A 593 -23.04 8.35 -6.24
CA TYR A 593 -23.73 9.03 -7.36
C TYR A 593 -24.45 8.07 -8.30
N ASP A 594 -23.98 6.82 -8.35
CA ASP A 594 -24.50 5.77 -9.23
C ASP A 594 -25.51 4.86 -8.53
N LEU A 595 -25.62 4.92 -7.19
CA LEU A 595 -26.51 4.05 -6.40
C LEU A 595 -28.01 4.24 -6.72
N GLU A 596 -28.43 5.41 -7.21
CA GLU A 596 -29.79 5.68 -7.64
C GLU A 596 -30.14 5.00 -8.98
N THR A 597 -29.12 4.55 -9.74
CA THR A 597 -29.25 3.95 -11.06
C THR A 597 -29.39 2.44 -10.95
N LYS A 598 -30.60 1.92 -10.76
CA LYS A 598 -30.84 0.46 -10.64
C LYS A 598 -31.06 -0.26 -11.98
N ASP A 599 -31.26 0.50 -13.06
CA ASP A 599 -31.59 0.01 -14.41
C ASP A 599 -30.35 -0.13 -15.33
N PHE A 600 -29.15 -0.45 -14.77
CA PHE A 600 -27.89 -0.54 -15.51
C PHE A 600 -27.80 -1.77 -16.43
N TYR A 601 -28.46 -2.89 -16.08
CA TYR A 601 -28.46 -4.12 -16.89
C TYR A 601 -29.39 -4.04 -18.08
N ARG A 602 -30.62 -3.47 -17.87
CA ARG A 602 -31.59 -3.14 -18.90
C ARG A 602 -32.16 -1.77 -18.57
N TRP A 603 -32.22 -0.90 -19.57
CA TRP A 603 -32.63 0.47 -19.38
C TRP A 603 -33.62 0.94 -20.50
N LYS A 604 -34.39 1.98 -20.22
CA LYS A 604 -35.32 2.59 -21.14
C LYS A 604 -35.17 4.10 -21.09
N VAL A 605 -35.19 4.75 -22.28
CA VAL A 605 -35.19 6.21 -22.41
C VAL A 605 -36.24 6.57 -23.50
N GLU A 606 -36.95 7.65 -23.30
CA GLU A 606 -38.01 8.10 -24.21
C GLU A 606 -37.81 9.57 -24.61
N TYR A 607 -38.03 9.87 -25.88
CA TYR A 607 -37.98 11.22 -26.42
C TYR A 607 -39.20 11.54 -27.23
N SER A 608 -39.71 12.80 -27.15
CA SER A 608 -40.60 13.32 -28.22
C SER A 608 -39.72 13.60 -29.47
N ARG A 609 -40.35 13.65 -30.65
CA ARG A 609 -39.63 14.02 -31.91
C ARG A 609 -38.90 15.36 -31.77
N LYS A 610 -39.58 16.34 -31.16
CA LYS A 610 -39.02 17.66 -30.93
C LYS A 610 -37.81 17.63 -30.03
N ASP A 611 -37.93 16.98 -28.86
CA ASP A 611 -36.82 16.94 -27.88
C ASP A 611 -35.61 16.22 -28.44
N LEU A 612 -35.80 15.09 -29.16
CA LEU A 612 -34.73 14.36 -29.81
C LEU A 612 -34.02 15.24 -30.86
N SER A 613 -34.76 15.92 -31.71
CA SER A 613 -34.22 16.75 -32.79
C SER A 613 -33.41 17.93 -32.22
N GLU A 614 -33.94 18.59 -31.18
CA GLU A 614 -33.25 19.67 -30.49
C GLU A 614 -31.98 19.19 -29.73
N LEU A 615 -32.08 18.04 -29.07
CA LEU A 615 -30.96 17.41 -28.39
C LEU A 615 -29.84 17.09 -29.36
N VAL A 616 -30.13 16.35 -30.43
CA VAL A 616 -29.10 15.93 -31.40
C VAL A 616 -28.49 17.17 -32.08
N ARG A 617 -29.29 18.19 -32.45
CA ARG A 617 -28.78 19.43 -33.01
C ARG A 617 -27.82 20.14 -32.08
N ARG A 618 -28.12 20.25 -30.78
CA ARG A 618 -27.30 20.91 -29.81
C ARG A 618 -25.99 20.12 -29.56
N ARG A 619 -26.08 18.79 -29.47
CA ARG A 619 -24.95 17.92 -29.15
C ARG A 619 -24.01 17.69 -30.33
N SER A 620 -24.53 17.68 -31.57
CA SER A 620 -23.74 17.46 -32.78
C SER A 620 -23.30 18.75 -33.50
N GLY A 621 -24.01 19.85 -33.28
CA GLY A 621 -23.90 21.06 -34.09
C GLY A 621 -24.53 20.95 -35.47
N ILE A 622 -25.19 19.84 -35.81
CA ILE A 622 -25.79 19.55 -37.11
C ILE A 622 -27.32 19.68 -37.06
N ASP A 623 -27.92 20.41 -38.00
CA ASP A 623 -29.35 20.53 -38.13
C ASP A 623 -29.94 19.42 -39.04
N PHE A 624 -30.48 18.38 -38.42
CA PHE A 624 -31.18 17.29 -39.10
C PHE A 624 -32.59 17.63 -39.48
N GLY A 625 -33.11 18.78 -39.00
CA GLY A 625 -34.55 19.06 -39.05
C GLY A 625 -35.32 18.23 -38.03
N THR A 626 -36.49 17.71 -38.41
CA THR A 626 -37.20 16.73 -37.58
C THR A 626 -36.61 15.35 -37.80
N ILE A 627 -36.14 14.72 -36.72
CA ILE A 627 -35.62 13.35 -36.80
C ILE A 627 -36.78 12.37 -36.88
N ASP A 628 -36.81 11.61 -37.97
CA ASP A 628 -37.83 10.62 -38.24
C ASP A 628 -37.50 9.24 -37.74
N ASP A 629 -36.22 8.88 -37.75
CA ASP A 629 -35.76 7.53 -37.38
C ASP A 629 -34.29 7.45 -36.96
N LEU A 630 -34.01 6.44 -36.13
CA LEU A 630 -32.65 6.02 -35.73
C LEU A 630 -32.48 4.57 -36.18
N VAL A 631 -31.71 4.32 -37.25
CA VAL A 631 -31.58 2.99 -37.85
C VAL A 631 -30.15 2.43 -37.58
N PRO A 632 -30.00 1.35 -36.81
CA PRO A 632 -28.74 0.67 -36.66
C PRO A 632 -28.26 0.13 -38.02
N VAL A 633 -27.08 0.58 -38.48
CA VAL A 633 -26.45 0.13 -39.72
C VAL A 633 -25.52 -1.04 -39.46
N GLU A 634 -24.76 -0.97 -38.38
CA GLU A 634 -23.82 -1.99 -37.96
C GLU A 634 -23.82 -2.14 -36.45
N LYS A 635 -23.89 -3.39 -35.97
CA LYS A 635 -23.85 -3.74 -34.54
C LYS A 635 -22.69 -4.69 -34.27
N GLY A 636 -22.03 -4.52 -33.10
CA GLY A 636 -21.11 -5.50 -32.56
C GLY A 636 -21.82 -6.68 -31.90
N PRO A 637 -21.09 -7.70 -31.49
CA PRO A 637 -21.62 -8.95 -30.95
C PRO A 637 -22.42 -8.81 -29.64
N SER A 638 -22.18 -7.76 -28.84
CA SER A 638 -22.98 -7.46 -27.64
C SER A 638 -24.30 -6.75 -27.95
N GLY A 639 -24.55 -6.41 -29.19
CA GLY A 639 -25.69 -5.57 -29.62
C GLY A 639 -25.40 -4.07 -29.60
N ARG A 640 -24.18 -3.65 -29.21
CA ARG A 640 -23.77 -2.24 -29.30
C ARG A 640 -23.71 -1.79 -30.74
N ILE A 641 -24.30 -0.63 -31.00
CA ILE A 641 -24.34 -0.03 -32.33
C ILE A 641 -22.98 0.61 -32.58
N LYS A 642 -22.31 0.14 -33.66
CA LYS A 642 -21.06 0.68 -34.17
C LYS A 642 -21.31 1.82 -35.14
N ARG A 643 -22.36 1.69 -36.00
CA ARG A 643 -22.79 2.70 -36.99
C ARG A 643 -24.28 2.87 -36.91
N LEU A 644 -24.76 4.11 -36.73
CA LEU A 644 -26.14 4.49 -36.60
C LEU A 644 -26.53 5.53 -37.68
N LEU A 645 -27.52 5.24 -38.49
CA LEU A 645 -28.13 6.24 -39.39
C LEU A 645 -29.10 7.10 -38.61
N VAL A 646 -28.83 8.38 -38.49
CA VAL A 646 -29.75 9.39 -38.00
C VAL A 646 -30.49 9.97 -39.25
N ARG A 647 -31.78 9.71 -39.35
CA ARG A 647 -32.60 10.15 -40.47
C ARG A 647 -33.49 11.33 -40.05
N GLY A 648 -33.35 12.46 -40.74
CA GLY A 648 -34.16 13.63 -40.54
C GLY A 648 -34.67 14.21 -41.86
N ASP A 649 -35.64 15.11 -41.80
CA ASP A 649 -36.24 15.73 -42.98
C ASP A 649 -35.34 16.71 -43.73
N LYS A 650 -34.30 17.26 -43.06
CA LYS A 650 -33.32 18.13 -43.68
C LYS A 650 -31.99 17.37 -44.05
N LYS A 651 -31.61 16.42 -43.27
CA LYS A 651 -30.34 15.69 -43.42
C LYS A 651 -30.48 14.27 -42.87
N SER A 652 -29.77 13.34 -43.55
CA SER A 652 -29.50 12.01 -43.01
C SER A 652 -28.00 11.77 -42.97
N LEU A 653 -27.52 11.17 -41.94
CA LEU A 653 -26.07 10.95 -41.72
C LEU A 653 -25.83 9.67 -40.90
N VAL A 654 -24.86 8.86 -41.35
CA VAL A 654 -24.39 7.74 -40.55
C VAL A 654 -23.37 8.24 -39.54
N ILE A 655 -23.63 8.00 -38.27
CA ILE A 655 -22.72 8.37 -37.18
C ILE A 655 -22.10 7.13 -36.52
N GLY A 656 -20.92 7.24 -35.98
CA GLY A 656 -20.16 6.22 -35.24
C GLY A 656 -18.94 6.87 -34.56
N LYS A 657 -18.31 6.26 -33.63
CA LYS A 657 -18.51 4.94 -33.02
C LYS A 657 -19.39 5.02 -31.76
N GLU A 658 -19.25 4.00 -30.89
CA GLU A 658 -20.07 3.79 -29.70
C GLU A 658 -20.26 5.07 -28.87
N LEU A 659 -19.17 5.76 -28.51
CA LEU A 659 -19.18 6.95 -27.65
C LEU A 659 -19.86 8.15 -28.33
N ILE A 660 -19.70 8.35 -29.65
CA ILE A 660 -20.38 9.43 -30.39
C ILE A 660 -21.88 9.22 -30.36
N ILE A 661 -22.34 7.99 -30.60
CA ILE A 661 -23.79 7.64 -30.55
C ILE A 661 -24.37 7.97 -29.16
N ARG A 662 -23.65 7.59 -28.10
CA ARG A 662 -24.07 7.88 -26.71
C ARG A 662 -24.11 9.38 -26.41
N LYS A 663 -23.10 10.14 -26.87
CA LYS A 663 -22.99 11.59 -26.65
C LYS A 663 -24.08 12.39 -27.37
N TRP A 664 -24.45 11.99 -28.57
CA TRP A 664 -25.44 12.74 -29.34
C TRP A 664 -26.87 12.49 -28.90
N LEU A 665 -27.15 11.32 -28.35
CA LEU A 665 -28.47 10.90 -27.92
C LEU A 665 -28.76 11.09 -26.42
N SER A 666 -27.96 11.91 -25.72
CA SER A 666 -28.21 12.23 -24.30
C SER A 666 -27.63 13.59 -23.93
N GLU A 667 -28.17 14.22 -22.90
CA GLU A 667 -27.63 15.47 -22.33
C GLU A 667 -26.19 15.26 -21.78
N SER A 668 -25.94 14.10 -21.20
CA SER A 668 -24.62 13.67 -20.81
C SER A 668 -24.10 12.55 -21.75
N HIS A 669 -24.40 11.31 -21.41
CA HIS A 669 -24.12 10.12 -22.21
C HIS A 669 -25.23 9.09 -21.98
N LEU A 670 -25.73 8.41 -23.04
CA LEU A 670 -26.53 7.19 -22.85
C LEU A 670 -25.69 6.15 -22.09
N LYS A 671 -26.33 5.27 -21.34
CA LYS A 671 -25.63 4.19 -20.62
C LYS A 671 -24.78 3.35 -21.54
N SER A 672 -25.28 2.98 -22.73
CA SER A 672 -24.53 2.28 -23.78
C SER A 672 -25.08 2.58 -25.16
N SER A 673 -24.45 2.12 -26.23
CA SER A 673 -25.03 2.11 -27.58
C SER A 673 -25.74 0.79 -27.90
N ALA A 674 -25.87 -0.14 -26.94
CA ALA A 674 -26.62 -1.38 -27.10
C ALA A 674 -28.13 -1.08 -26.90
N PHE A 675 -28.84 -0.68 -27.92
CA PHE A 675 -30.29 -0.42 -27.83
C PHE A 675 -31.02 -0.79 -29.12
N GLU A 676 -32.31 -1.02 -28.94
CA GLU A 676 -33.33 -1.02 -30.01
C GLU A 676 -34.14 0.27 -29.92
N ALA A 677 -34.42 0.87 -31.07
CA ALA A 677 -35.22 2.09 -31.19
C ALA A 677 -36.54 1.78 -31.84
N GLY A 678 -37.64 2.27 -31.29
CA GLY A 678 -38.97 2.08 -31.82
C GLY A 678 -39.90 3.24 -31.48
N TRP A 679 -40.82 3.58 -32.40
CA TRP A 679 -41.82 4.61 -32.17
C TRP A 679 -43.08 4.05 -31.48
N GLU A 680 -43.44 4.60 -30.34
CA GLU A 680 -44.68 4.38 -29.62
C GLU A 680 -45.53 5.66 -29.73
N GLY A 681 -46.40 5.77 -30.76
CA GLY A 681 -47.09 6.99 -31.08
C GLY A 681 -46.15 8.08 -31.60
N ASP A 682 -46.07 9.21 -30.89
CA ASP A 682 -45.17 10.34 -31.19
C ASP A 682 -43.85 10.30 -30.39
N ARG A 683 -43.64 9.26 -29.58
CA ARG A 683 -42.45 9.08 -28.77
C ARG A 683 -41.53 8.02 -29.33
N LEU A 684 -40.24 8.34 -29.44
CA LEU A 684 -39.22 7.37 -29.68
C LEU A 684 -38.81 6.73 -28.37
N VAL A 685 -38.87 5.42 -28.33
CA VAL A 685 -38.44 4.62 -27.17
C VAL A 685 -37.15 3.91 -27.49
N LEU A 686 -36.11 4.13 -26.68
CA LEU A 686 -34.87 3.39 -26.70
C LEU A 686 -34.90 2.36 -25.57
N GLN A 687 -34.79 1.07 -25.89
CA GLN A 687 -34.64 -0.02 -24.92
C GLN A 687 -33.22 -0.56 -25.03
N GLY A 688 -32.46 -0.43 -23.99
CA GLY A 688 -31.04 -0.74 -24.05
C GLY A 688 -30.52 -1.69 -22.98
N ALA A 689 -29.24 -2.08 -23.11
CA ALA A 689 -28.55 -3.02 -22.24
C ALA A 689 -27.14 -2.57 -21.89
N GLY A 690 -26.75 -2.75 -20.62
CA GLY A 690 -25.40 -2.49 -20.13
C GLY A 690 -25.07 -1.02 -19.93
N TRP A 691 -23.86 -0.76 -19.37
CA TRP A 691 -23.36 0.57 -19.06
C TRP A 691 -21.88 0.69 -19.43
N GLY A 692 -21.55 1.58 -20.34
CA GLY A 692 -20.23 1.78 -20.92
C GLY A 692 -20.00 0.94 -22.18
N HIS A 693 -18.77 0.94 -22.68
CA HIS A 693 -18.37 0.34 -23.96
C HIS A 693 -18.44 -1.20 -23.99
N GLY A 694 -18.41 -1.88 -22.85
CA GLY A 694 -18.59 -3.34 -22.76
C GLY A 694 -17.39 -4.17 -23.17
N VAL A 695 -16.23 -3.58 -23.49
CA VAL A 695 -15.01 -4.28 -23.90
C VAL A 695 -14.20 -4.67 -22.67
N GLY A 696 -13.68 -5.90 -22.62
CA GLY A 696 -12.88 -6.40 -21.54
C GLY A 696 -13.66 -6.65 -20.24
N LEU A 697 -13.13 -6.28 -19.09
CA LEU A 697 -13.72 -6.60 -17.79
C LEU A 697 -15.02 -5.84 -17.54
N CYS A 698 -16.06 -6.60 -17.18
CA CYS A 698 -17.33 -6.08 -16.63
C CYS A 698 -17.19 -5.92 -15.12
N GLN A 699 -17.18 -4.67 -14.62
CA GLN A 699 -16.95 -4.39 -13.18
C GLN A 699 -18.01 -5.07 -12.29
N ILE A 700 -19.29 -4.99 -12.65
CA ILE A 700 -20.37 -5.66 -11.88
C ILE A 700 -20.22 -7.18 -11.94
N GLY A 701 -19.95 -7.75 -13.13
CA GLY A 701 -19.74 -9.19 -13.27
C GLY A 701 -18.53 -9.69 -12.46
N ALA A 702 -17.40 -8.97 -12.50
CA ALA A 702 -16.22 -9.28 -11.73
C ALA A 702 -16.46 -9.21 -10.21
N ALA A 703 -17.23 -8.23 -9.73
CA ALA A 703 -17.59 -8.14 -8.31
C ALA A 703 -18.49 -9.33 -7.89
N VAL A 704 -19.43 -9.76 -8.74
CA VAL A 704 -20.24 -10.99 -8.51
C VAL A 704 -19.35 -12.22 -8.47
N MET A 705 -18.39 -12.36 -9.39
CA MET A 705 -17.43 -13.47 -9.37
C MET A 705 -16.64 -13.48 -8.05
N GLY A 706 -16.08 -12.33 -7.63
CA GLY A 706 -15.38 -12.21 -6.35
C GLY A 706 -16.25 -12.61 -5.15
N SER A 707 -17.51 -12.18 -5.10
CA SER A 707 -18.46 -12.56 -4.03
C SER A 707 -18.80 -14.04 -4.02
N LYS A 708 -18.69 -14.73 -5.17
CA LYS A 708 -18.85 -16.17 -5.31
C LYS A 708 -17.57 -16.98 -5.03
N GLY A 709 -16.47 -16.31 -4.61
CA GLY A 709 -15.21 -16.96 -4.25
C GLY A 709 -14.25 -17.23 -5.41
N TYR A 710 -14.46 -16.63 -6.58
CA TYR A 710 -13.46 -16.68 -7.66
C TYR A 710 -12.22 -15.88 -7.26
N THR A 711 -11.04 -16.43 -7.53
CA THR A 711 -9.77 -15.74 -7.35
C THR A 711 -9.54 -14.70 -8.44
N PHE A 712 -8.66 -13.73 -8.19
CA PHE A 712 -8.43 -12.62 -9.13
C PHE A 712 -7.89 -13.09 -10.49
N ASP A 713 -7.05 -14.14 -10.51
CA ASP A 713 -6.54 -14.77 -11.73
C ASP A 713 -7.65 -15.46 -12.53
N ALA A 714 -8.61 -16.12 -11.85
CA ALA A 714 -9.80 -16.69 -12.49
C ALA A 714 -10.70 -15.60 -13.09
N ILE A 715 -10.89 -14.47 -12.39
CA ILE A 715 -11.62 -13.30 -12.89
C ILE A 715 -10.92 -12.75 -14.15
N LEU A 716 -9.60 -12.55 -14.09
CA LEU A 716 -8.82 -12.03 -15.22
C LEU A 716 -8.89 -12.96 -16.44
N SER A 717 -8.75 -14.27 -16.23
CA SER A 717 -8.83 -15.27 -17.31
C SER A 717 -10.20 -15.33 -17.99
N HIS A 718 -11.28 -15.02 -17.25
CA HIS A 718 -12.64 -14.93 -17.82
C HIS A 718 -12.79 -13.76 -18.80
N TYR A 719 -12.26 -12.57 -18.45
CA TYR A 719 -12.44 -11.35 -19.26
C TYR A 719 -11.35 -11.12 -20.29
N TYR A 720 -10.16 -11.71 -20.12
CA TYR A 720 -9.01 -11.58 -21.03
C TYR A 720 -8.43 -12.96 -21.42
N PRO A 721 -9.22 -13.77 -22.12
CA PRO A 721 -8.84 -15.15 -22.45
C PRO A 721 -7.58 -15.21 -23.32
N GLY A 722 -6.63 -16.02 -22.90
CA GLY A 722 -5.33 -16.21 -23.59
C GLY A 722 -4.28 -15.20 -23.23
N SER A 723 -4.56 -14.21 -22.35
CA SER A 723 -3.53 -13.41 -21.72
C SER A 723 -2.89 -14.18 -20.55
N GLU A 724 -1.67 -13.81 -20.21
CA GLU A 724 -0.88 -14.36 -19.12
C GLU A 724 -0.63 -13.28 -18.06
N LEU A 725 -0.71 -13.70 -16.78
CA LEU A 725 -0.34 -12.85 -15.65
C LEU A 725 1.18 -12.97 -15.44
N GLY A 726 1.88 -11.86 -15.44
CA GLY A 726 3.33 -11.84 -15.25
C GLY A 726 3.85 -10.52 -14.68
N PRO A 727 5.11 -10.48 -14.25
CA PRO A 727 5.71 -9.25 -13.75
C PRO A 727 5.90 -8.23 -14.88
N LEU A 728 5.83 -6.94 -14.50
CA LEU A 728 6.27 -5.85 -15.35
C LEU A 728 7.80 -5.97 -15.53
N ASN A 729 8.29 -6.25 -16.72
CA ASN A 729 9.73 -6.30 -16.96
C ASN A 729 10.31 -4.90 -16.78
N LYS A 730 11.40 -4.77 -16.01
CA LYS A 730 12.16 -3.51 -15.98
C LYS A 730 12.64 -3.23 -17.42
N PRO A 731 12.54 -1.97 -17.91
CA PRO A 731 13.25 -1.61 -19.11
C PRO A 731 14.74 -1.88 -18.89
N ASN A 732 15.41 -2.51 -19.88
CA ASN A 732 16.85 -2.73 -19.84
C ASN A 732 17.54 -1.38 -19.65
N THR A 733 18.16 -1.17 -18.49
CA THR A 733 18.90 0.06 -18.16
C THR A 733 20.22 0.20 -18.92
N ASP A 734 20.55 -0.76 -19.79
CA ASP A 734 21.79 -0.80 -20.56
C ASP A 734 21.73 -0.05 -21.93
N GLU A 735 20.59 0.60 -22.25
CA GLU A 735 20.44 1.37 -23.51
C GLU A 735 20.06 2.86 -23.24
N ARG A 736 20.67 3.51 -22.26
CA ARG A 736 20.57 4.98 -22.14
C ARG A 736 21.96 5.60 -21.99
#